data_563d82f2a97a950e85e607b2f831f348
#
_entry.id   563d82f2a97a950e85e607b2f831f348
#
_cell.length_a   1.000
_cell.length_b   1.000
_cell.length_c   1.000
_cell.angle_alpha   90.00
_cell.angle_beta   90.00
_cell.angle_gamma   90.00
#
_symmetry.space_group_name_H-M   'P 1'
#
loop_
_entity.id
_entity.type
_entity.pdbx_description
1 polymer ?
#
loop_
_entity_poly.entity_id
_entity_poly.type
_entity_poly.pdbx_seq_one_letter_code
_entity_poly.pdbx_strand_id
1 'polypeptide(L)'
;MTNNNLENYEKHCNVGTVNSATDLLTYIDSDTLYTGEIGNGENDKISFIMTIVNNIRFILTSDGTLCKYNDLTSTKAVTFSYSSYFSIPQFYGAVGDGVNDDTDALQKAIEENKVVYIPAGIYKVGKLTIEKPNLKIFGAGINKTIIKHNDDKDSETNEYKYKNDDCIIHITGSSNCTLSSFSVKGKISEDDYKYHGIKISNSNSSDNTIENINVSNCPLSGIKLETTCIGCHLSNIRTYENGECGLYNGGYGNKIVNLDTHQNRKHGIKINIGGFNGTNIKSWGNRGDGVNMDNTLSNASCINLSNVSVQQNGRHGLMMTNCKSCVITGFQSLANNFISGSRLKNGEKPLNNAAGILLTDNNHNNYIQGNVTSCYDYWNSFEESSIRIAGKNNINNIIDVSVCDSLKGPDMYNVCFLPYVYTYTDKNKENKEDKFYNYTNLNEYNTLKQKYDNPLNIIKINGETVTDKSMTDIKMISPVINSYMKNSDGLNYLTVTDNLSENPDILKLNLNDYSELPTYTVDDLKGINNIDFAKVAYRRGYKINLKNNTNEVLYLKLTAKVSEYKAFGIFPTVQVSYKNEAGKLVYEYLDSSLDYGKTNIIFNTSYITKNIAFDISKYKDKDITVYPLLCITKLSATNISGNAIQDTAAIDIKEFSYKLC
;
A
#
# COMPACT_ATOMS: atom_id res chain seq x y z
N MET A 1 -25.04 -13.88 -1.17
CA MET A 1 -25.74 -14.58 -0.09
C MET A 1 -26.41 -13.53 0.75
N THR A 2 -27.71 -13.60 0.79
CA THR A 2 -28.66 -12.61 1.30
C THR A 2 -28.53 -12.38 2.81
N ASN A 3 -28.65 -11.13 3.19
CA ASN A 3 -28.80 -10.62 4.56
C ASN A 3 -30.00 -11.28 5.27
N ASN A 4 -29.77 -12.29 6.05
CA ASN A 4 -30.73 -12.75 7.04
C ASN A 4 -29.95 -13.38 8.17
N ASN A 5 -29.75 -12.65 9.26
CA ASN A 5 -29.47 -13.11 10.62
C ASN A 5 -29.06 -11.97 11.55
N LEU A 6 -29.76 -10.83 11.51
CA LEU A 6 -29.68 -9.76 12.52
C LEU A 6 -30.95 -9.68 13.39
N GLU A 7 -31.77 -10.73 13.38
CA GLU A 7 -33.10 -10.71 14.02
C GLU A 7 -33.18 -11.44 15.37
N ASN A 8 -32.18 -11.41 16.23
CA ASN A 8 -32.30 -12.17 17.48
C ASN A 8 -32.23 -11.36 18.77
N TYR A 9 -32.48 -10.05 18.74
CA TYR A 9 -32.85 -9.27 19.95
C TYR A 9 -33.83 -8.16 19.53
N GLU A 10 -35.04 -8.57 19.16
CA GLU A 10 -36.00 -7.63 18.60
C GLU A 10 -36.76 -6.77 19.62
N LYS A 11 -36.61 -7.04 20.90
CA LYS A 11 -37.36 -6.27 21.89
C LYS A 11 -36.53 -5.92 23.11
N HIS A 12 -36.35 -4.65 23.32
CA HIS A 12 -35.98 -4.08 24.61
C HIS A 12 -37.25 -3.60 25.34
N CYS A 13 -37.47 -4.07 26.57
CA CYS A 13 -38.62 -3.72 27.38
C CYS A 13 -38.14 -3.09 28.68
N ASN A 14 -38.40 -1.80 28.85
CA ASN A 14 -38.23 -1.16 30.14
C ASN A 14 -39.51 -1.39 30.98
N VAL A 15 -39.40 -2.16 32.04
CA VAL A 15 -40.54 -2.51 32.90
C VAL A 15 -40.77 -1.50 34.01
N GLY A 16 -40.00 -0.40 34.06
CA GLY A 16 -40.09 0.59 35.13
C GLY A 16 -39.58 0.07 36.46
N THR A 17 -40.20 0.51 37.54
CA THR A 17 -39.81 0.09 38.89
C THR A 17 -40.73 -1.05 39.37
N VAL A 18 -40.12 -2.15 39.83
CA VAL A 18 -40.79 -3.29 40.46
C VAL A 18 -40.40 -3.36 41.93
N ASN A 19 -41.29 -3.90 42.77
CA ASN A 19 -41.03 -3.93 44.20
C ASN A 19 -39.98 -4.96 44.64
N SER A 20 -39.87 -6.05 43.89
CA SER A 20 -38.92 -7.13 44.19
C SER A 20 -38.51 -7.88 42.93
N ALA A 21 -37.40 -8.61 42.98
CA ALA A 21 -36.98 -9.50 41.90
C ALA A 21 -38.01 -10.60 41.59
N THR A 22 -38.90 -10.93 42.54
CA THR A 22 -39.98 -11.90 42.35
C THR A 22 -41.07 -11.39 41.39
N ASP A 23 -41.27 -10.08 41.31
CA ASP A 23 -42.25 -9.47 40.42
C ASP A 23 -41.83 -9.63 38.94
N LEU A 24 -40.54 -9.83 38.69
CA LEU A 24 -39.98 -10.09 37.35
C LEU A 24 -40.27 -11.50 36.83
N LEU A 25 -40.77 -12.41 37.67
CA LEU A 25 -41.06 -13.79 37.25
C LEU A 25 -42.25 -13.88 36.29
N THR A 26 -43.03 -12.82 36.16
CA THR A 26 -44.15 -12.73 35.20
C THR A 26 -43.70 -12.47 33.76
N TYR A 27 -42.47 -11.98 33.55
CA TYR A 27 -41.93 -11.71 32.22
C TYR A 27 -41.26 -12.99 31.69
N ILE A 28 -41.81 -13.58 30.63
CA ILE A 28 -41.43 -14.91 30.13
C ILE A 28 -40.93 -14.93 28.67
N ASP A 29 -40.89 -13.79 28.02
CA ASP A 29 -40.45 -13.71 26.63
C ASP A 29 -38.92 -13.86 26.53
N SER A 30 -38.45 -14.95 25.88
CA SER A 30 -37.03 -15.29 25.79
C SER A 30 -36.26 -14.38 24.81
N ASP A 31 -36.95 -13.65 23.92
CA ASP A 31 -36.32 -12.80 22.91
C ASP A 31 -36.26 -11.34 23.35
N THR A 32 -36.58 -11.07 24.59
CA THR A 32 -36.65 -9.72 25.14
C THR A 32 -35.59 -9.48 26.23
N LEU A 33 -34.88 -8.37 26.13
CA LEU A 33 -34.04 -7.83 27.20
C LEU A 33 -34.90 -6.91 28.07
N TYR A 34 -35.12 -7.29 29.30
CA TYR A 34 -35.87 -6.47 30.26
C TYR A 34 -34.90 -5.62 31.08
N THR A 35 -35.24 -4.36 31.29
CA THR A 35 -34.52 -3.45 32.17
C THR A 35 -35.49 -2.71 33.08
N GLY A 36 -35.01 -2.20 34.18
CA GLY A 36 -35.82 -1.43 35.13
C GLY A 36 -35.11 -1.25 36.46
N GLU A 37 -35.90 -0.95 37.49
CA GLU A 37 -35.44 -0.77 38.86
C GLU A 37 -36.20 -1.70 39.81
N ILE A 38 -35.51 -2.18 40.85
CA ILE A 38 -36.11 -2.98 41.96
C ILE A 38 -35.99 -2.17 43.23
N GLY A 39 -37.08 -1.96 43.96
CA GLY A 39 -37.08 -1.27 45.24
C GLY A 39 -38.35 -0.51 45.53
N ASN A 40 -38.70 -0.36 46.82
CA ASN A 40 -39.95 0.25 47.32
C ASN A 40 -39.80 1.72 47.74
N GLY A 41 -38.60 2.31 47.76
CA GLY A 41 -38.31 3.66 48.20
C GLY A 41 -37.51 4.49 47.21
N GLU A 42 -37.50 5.81 47.34
CA GLU A 42 -36.73 6.68 46.43
C GLU A 42 -35.20 6.48 46.54
N ASN A 43 -34.71 6.01 47.69
CA ASN A 43 -33.28 5.86 47.97
C ASN A 43 -32.77 4.41 47.91
N ASP A 44 -33.65 3.41 47.72
CA ASP A 44 -33.29 1.99 47.76
C ASP A 44 -33.48 1.28 46.41
N LYS A 45 -33.54 2.03 45.34
CA LYS A 45 -33.71 1.48 43.98
C LYS A 45 -32.40 0.96 43.42
N ILE A 46 -32.43 -0.29 42.96
CA ILE A 46 -31.32 -0.96 42.28
C ILE A 46 -31.74 -1.25 40.86
N SER A 47 -31.00 -0.71 39.88
CA SER A 47 -31.24 -1.00 38.46
C SER A 47 -30.94 -2.47 38.16
N PHE A 48 -31.67 -3.06 37.22
CA PHE A 48 -31.45 -4.44 36.81
C PHE A 48 -31.55 -4.60 35.30
N ILE A 49 -30.92 -5.69 34.82
CA ILE A 49 -31.15 -6.29 33.50
C ILE A 49 -31.59 -7.73 33.71
N MET A 50 -32.62 -8.13 32.98
CA MET A 50 -33.08 -9.51 32.98
C MET A 50 -33.14 -10.04 31.53
N THR A 51 -32.68 -11.27 31.36
CA THR A 51 -32.81 -12.02 30.11
C THR A 51 -33.15 -13.47 30.39
N ILE A 52 -33.73 -14.12 29.40
CA ILE A 52 -34.07 -15.55 29.44
C ILE A 52 -33.33 -16.26 28.31
N VAL A 53 -32.52 -17.23 28.70
CA VAL A 53 -31.72 -18.03 27.73
C VAL A 53 -31.99 -19.51 28.02
N ASN A 54 -32.44 -20.27 27.03
CA ASN A 54 -32.77 -21.70 27.16
C ASN A 54 -33.68 -22.01 28.38
N ASN A 55 -34.74 -21.24 28.55
CA ASN A 55 -35.67 -21.31 29.66
C ASN A 55 -35.04 -21.02 31.05
N ILE A 56 -33.82 -20.50 31.11
CA ILE A 56 -33.15 -20.07 32.33
C ILE A 56 -33.24 -18.55 32.43
N ARG A 57 -33.75 -18.02 33.53
CA ARG A 57 -33.82 -16.58 33.76
C ARG A 57 -32.57 -16.09 34.50
N PHE A 58 -31.98 -15.03 34.00
CA PHE A 58 -30.86 -14.34 34.61
C PHE A 58 -31.26 -12.89 34.92
N ILE A 59 -31.06 -12.46 36.12
CA ILE A 59 -31.26 -11.06 36.54
C ILE A 59 -29.95 -10.56 37.14
N LEU A 60 -29.36 -9.53 36.49
CA LEU A 60 -28.16 -8.85 36.97
C LEU A 60 -28.56 -7.47 37.49
N THR A 61 -28.18 -7.15 38.71
CA THR A 61 -28.48 -5.88 39.38
C THR A 61 -27.25 -4.97 39.46
N SER A 62 -27.45 -3.66 39.59
CA SER A 62 -26.37 -2.67 39.61
C SER A 62 -25.46 -2.77 40.85
N ASP A 63 -25.88 -3.44 41.90
CA ASP A 63 -25.04 -3.77 43.06
C ASP A 63 -24.10 -4.97 42.80
N GLY A 64 -24.12 -5.54 41.62
CA GLY A 64 -23.29 -6.67 41.24
C GLY A 64 -23.86 -8.03 41.64
N THR A 65 -25.16 -8.13 41.94
CA THR A 65 -25.81 -9.40 42.23
C THR A 65 -26.36 -10.02 40.95
N LEU A 66 -25.97 -11.27 40.63
CA LEU A 66 -26.57 -12.09 39.61
C LEU A 66 -27.48 -13.15 40.20
N CYS A 67 -28.75 -13.10 39.87
CA CYS A 67 -29.72 -14.11 40.22
C CYS A 67 -29.97 -15.04 39.01
N LYS A 68 -29.76 -16.33 39.20
CA LYS A 68 -30.06 -17.35 38.20
C LYS A 68 -31.23 -18.20 38.71
N TYR A 69 -32.29 -18.27 37.91
CA TYR A 69 -33.40 -19.18 38.13
C TYR A 69 -33.26 -20.35 37.17
N ASN A 70 -33.31 -21.59 37.68
CA ASN A 70 -32.99 -22.79 36.88
C ASN A 70 -33.99 -23.08 35.76
N ASP A 71 -35.22 -22.56 35.87
CA ASP A 71 -36.24 -22.59 34.85
C ASP A 71 -37.24 -21.43 35.05
N LEU A 72 -38.18 -21.28 34.11
CA LEU A 72 -39.18 -20.20 34.16
C LEU A 72 -40.21 -20.35 35.29
N THR A 73 -40.31 -21.51 35.91
CA THR A 73 -41.24 -21.78 37.02
C THR A 73 -40.58 -21.68 38.39
N SER A 74 -39.27 -21.61 38.43
CA SER A 74 -38.50 -21.51 39.68
C SER A 74 -38.74 -20.19 40.38
N THR A 75 -39.11 -20.24 41.63
CA THR A 75 -39.28 -19.09 42.54
C THR A 75 -38.04 -18.82 43.40
N LYS A 76 -37.05 -19.73 43.35
CA LYS A 76 -35.78 -19.61 44.08
C LYS A 76 -34.63 -19.39 43.12
N ALA A 77 -33.89 -18.32 43.32
CA ALA A 77 -32.69 -18.03 42.59
C ALA A 77 -31.45 -18.61 43.28
N VAL A 78 -30.46 -19.01 42.48
CA VAL A 78 -29.07 -19.13 42.91
C VAL A 78 -28.44 -17.77 42.73
N THR A 79 -27.97 -17.16 43.81
CA THR A 79 -27.42 -15.80 43.80
C THR A 79 -25.90 -15.85 43.80
N PHE A 80 -25.29 -15.06 42.92
CA PHE A 80 -23.85 -14.85 42.83
C PHE A 80 -23.59 -13.37 43.05
N SER A 81 -22.71 -13.02 43.99
CA SER A 81 -22.24 -11.64 44.13
C SER A 81 -20.97 -11.45 43.30
N TYR A 82 -21.00 -10.51 42.40
CA TYR A 82 -19.81 -10.02 41.74
C TYR A 82 -19.26 -8.83 42.52
N SER A 83 -17.91 -8.71 42.55
CA SER A 83 -17.31 -7.55 43.21
C SER A 83 -17.75 -6.26 42.50
N SER A 84 -17.74 -5.14 43.21
CA SER A 84 -18.10 -3.77 42.78
C SER A 84 -17.29 -3.22 41.60
N TYR A 85 -16.65 -4.09 40.80
CA TYR A 85 -15.80 -3.74 39.67
C TYR A 85 -16.42 -4.04 38.30
N PHE A 86 -17.61 -4.63 38.25
CA PHE A 86 -18.29 -5.01 37.03
C PHE A 86 -19.55 -4.18 36.81
N SER A 87 -19.75 -3.66 35.62
CA SER A 87 -20.95 -2.89 35.28
C SER A 87 -21.35 -3.05 33.82
N ILE A 88 -22.54 -2.60 33.51
CA ILE A 88 -23.13 -2.49 32.19
C ILE A 88 -23.60 -1.05 31.95
N PRO A 89 -23.46 -0.51 30.73
CA PRO A 89 -23.87 0.87 30.44
C PRO A 89 -25.34 1.16 30.69
N GLN A 90 -26.21 0.15 30.63
CA GLN A 90 -27.64 0.29 30.91
C GLN A 90 -27.91 0.76 32.34
N PHE A 91 -27.05 0.48 33.30
CA PHE A 91 -27.16 1.01 34.66
C PHE A 91 -27.00 2.53 34.74
N TYR A 92 -26.41 3.11 33.69
CA TYR A 92 -26.20 4.54 33.52
C TYR A 92 -27.15 5.16 32.48
N GLY A 93 -28.14 4.38 32.01
CA GLY A 93 -29.15 4.87 31.08
C GLY A 93 -28.88 4.61 29.60
N ALA A 94 -27.89 3.80 29.24
CA ALA A 94 -27.67 3.44 27.84
C ALA A 94 -28.84 2.60 27.30
N VAL A 95 -29.27 2.89 26.10
CA VAL A 95 -30.38 2.21 25.42
C VAL A 95 -29.90 1.15 24.46
N GLY A 96 -28.89 1.47 23.64
CA GLY A 96 -28.31 0.54 22.67
C GLY A 96 -29.21 0.24 21.48
N ASP A 97 -30.10 1.17 21.09
CA ASP A 97 -31.06 1.05 19.99
C ASP A 97 -30.58 1.63 18.66
N GLY A 98 -29.40 2.26 18.67
CA GLY A 98 -28.80 2.91 17.50
C GLY A 98 -29.42 4.28 17.15
N VAL A 99 -30.36 4.77 17.94
CA VAL A 99 -31.06 6.05 17.77
C VAL A 99 -30.69 7.04 18.87
N ASN A 100 -30.82 6.61 20.12
CA ASN A 100 -30.50 7.43 21.29
C ASN A 100 -28.97 7.63 21.42
N ASP A 101 -28.59 8.76 22.00
CA ASP A 101 -27.19 9.07 22.31
C ASP A 101 -26.77 8.40 23.59
N ASP A 102 -25.96 7.38 23.50
CA ASP A 102 -25.48 6.57 24.63
C ASP A 102 -24.12 7.06 25.18
N THR A 103 -23.60 8.21 24.71
CA THR A 103 -22.24 8.69 25.01
C THR A 103 -22.01 8.80 26.53
N ASP A 104 -22.83 9.56 27.20
CA ASP A 104 -22.66 9.84 28.65
C ASP A 104 -22.78 8.56 29.48
N ALA A 105 -23.72 7.69 29.12
CA ALA A 105 -23.94 6.43 29.82
C ALA A 105 -22.76 5.47 29.70
N LEU A 106 -22.20 5.30 28.46
CA LEU A 106 -21.03 4.49 28.27
C LEU A 106 -19.79 5.12 28.90
N GLN A 107 -19.61 6.43 28.77
CA GLN A 107 -18.49 7.14 29.38
C GLN A 107 -18.48 6.99 30.90
N LYS A 108 -19.65 7.16 31.56
CA LYS A 108 -19.78 7.00 32.99
C LYS A 108 -19.51 5.55 33.43
N ALA A 109 -20.01 4.56 32.70
CA ALA A 109 -19.70 3.16 32.97
C ALA A 109 -18.19 2.88 32.92
N ILE A 110 -17.48 3.49 31.94
CA ILE A 110 -16.03 3.41 31.77
C ILE A 110 -15.30 4.08 32.95
N GLU A 111 -15.74 5.25 33.38
CA GLU A 111 -15.08 6.02 34.43
C GLU A 111 -15.24 5.39 35.83
N GLU A 112 -16.37 4.83 36.12
CA GLU A 112 -16.68 4.35 37.47
C GLU A 112 -16.25 2.89 37.72
N ASN A 113 -16.07 2.08 36.66
CA ASN A 113 -15.82 0.65 36.79
C ASN A 113 -14.45 0.21 36.25
N LYS A 114 -14.00 -0.98 36.62
CA LYS A 114 -12.80 -1.64 36.11
C LYS A 114 -13.13 -2.66 35.02
N VAL A 115 -14.34 -3.16 35.00
CA VAL A 115 -14.84 -4.12 34.02
C VAL A 115 -16.21 -3.65 33.56
N VAL A 116 -16.34 -3.44 32.25
CA VAL A 116 -17.57 -3.01 31.60
C VAL A 116 -17.96 -4.05 30.56
N TYR A 117 -19.11 -4.66 30.74
CA TYR A 117 -19.74 -5.49 29.73
C TYR A 117 -20.77 -4.67 28.96
N ILE A 118 -20.63 -4.63 27.63
CA ILE A 118 -21.59 -3.96 26.78
C ILE A 118 -22.49 -5.02 26.12
N PRO A 119 -23.75 -5.12 26.52
CA PRO A 119 -24.67 -6.10 25.95
C PRO A 119 -24.85 -5.94 24.41
N ALA A 120 -25.55 -6.89 23.81
CA ALA A 120 -25.94 -6.78 22.42
C ALA A 120 -26.80 -5.52 22.20
N GLY A 121 -26.49 -4.79 21.12
CA GLY A 121 -27.16 -3.53 20.79
C GLY A 121 -26.31 -2.66 19.88
N ILE A 122 -26.89 -1.57 19.40
CA ILE A 122 -26.19 -0.53 18.62
C ILE A 122 -26.12 0.72 19.48
N TYR A 123 -24.94 1.01 20.01
CA TYR A 123 -24.71 2.14 20.90
C TYR A 123 -24.19 3.32 20.09
N LYS A 124 -24.98 4.38 19.98
CA LYS A 124 -24.63 5.57 19.24
C LYS A 124 -23.90 6.55 20.16
N VAL A 125 -22.65 6.83 19.88
CA VAL A 125 -21.77 7.57 20.78
C VAL A 125 -20.92 8.61 20.05
N GLY A 126 -20.55 9.66 20.77
CA GLY A 126 -19.41 10.50 20.44
C GLY A 126 -18.11 9.80 20.84
N LYS A 127 -17.11 10.57 21.28
CA LYS A 127 -15.82 10.05 21.73
C LYS A 127 -15.92 9.44 23.11
N LEU A 128 -15.55 8.18 23.22
CA LEU A 128 -15.35 7.49 24.50
C LEU A 128 -13.87 7.53 24.88
N THR A 129 -13.55 8.04 26.05
CA THR A 129 -12.17 8.24 26.52
C THR A 129 -11.84 7.31 27.68
N ILE A 130 -10.70 6.61 27.58
CA ILE A 130 -10.18 5.69 28.57
C ILE A 130 -8.87 6.24 29.11
N GLU A 131 -8.89 6.73 30.35
CA GLU A 131 -7.74 7.38 31.01
C GLU A 131 -7.20 6.60 32.20
N LYS A 132 -7.93 5.58 32.68
CA LYS A 132 -7.49 4.76 33.79
C LYS A 132 -6.93 3.41 33.38
N PRO A 133 -5.85 2.94 33.99
CA PRO A 133 -5.24 1.67 33.64
C PRO A 133 -6.06 0.47 34.12
N ASN A 134 -5.78 -0.70 33.54
CA ASN A 134 -6.35 -2.00 33.90
C ASN A 134 -7.87 -2.11 33.65
N LEU A 135 -8.45 -1.26 32.81
CA LEU A 135 -9.85 -1.33 32.41
C LEU A 135 -10.07 -2.48 31.41
N LYS A 136 -11.15 -3.22 31.62
CA LYS A 136 -11.61 -4.24 30.65
C LYS A 136 -12.98 -3.87 30.11
N ILE A 137 -13.11 -3.75 28.80
CA ILE A 137 -14.36 -3.54 28.09
C ILE A 137 -14.57 -4.71 27.14
N PHE A 138 -15.70 -5.38 27.25
CA PHE A 138 -16.04 -6.46 26.35
C PHE A 138 -17.51 -6.46 25.94
N GLY A 139 -17.78 -6.77 24.69
CA GLY A 139 -19.12 -6.85 24.15
C GLY A 139 -19.68 -8.27 24.13
N ALA A 140 -20.93 -8.40 23.70
CA ALA A 140 -21.60 -9.68 23.51
C ALA A 140 -21.09 -10.45 22.26
N GLY A 141 -20.25 -9.84 21.46
CA GLY A 141 -19.64 -10.40 20.25
C GLY A 141 -19.61 -9.42 19.10
N ILE A 142 -18.72 -9.71 18.13
CA ILE A 142 -18.66 -9.01 16.85
C ILE A 142 -20.04 -9.07 16.19
N ASN A 143 -20.55 -7.97 15.68
CA ASN A 143 -21.87 -7.81 15.07
C ASN A 143 -23.09 -7.93 16.03
N LYS A 144 -22.87 -8.21 17.31
CA LYS A 144 -23.90 -8.17 18.34
C LYS A 144 -23.85 -6.87 19.12
N THR A 145 -22.65 -6.50 19.60
CA THR A 145 -22.40 -5.20 20.21
C THR A 145 -21.72 -4.30 19.17
N ILE A 146 -22.38 -3.22 18.80
CA ILE A 146 -21.89 -2.25 17.81
C ILE A 146 -21.79 -0.89 18.48
N ILE A 147 -20.58 -0.36 18.60
CA ILE A 147 -20.32 1.02 19.01
C ILE A 147 -20.24 1.86 17.75
N LYS A 148 -21.26 2.68 17.52
CA LYS A 148 -21.43 3.47 16.31
C LYS A 148 -21.22 4.95 16.61
N HIS A 149 -20.45 5.64 15.75
CA HIS A 149 -20.28 7.08 15.90
C HIS A 149 -21.62 7.83 15.75
N ASN A 150 -21.81 8.85 16.57
CA ASN A 150 -22.98 9.72 16.52
C ASN A 150 -22.73 10.86 15.53
N ASP A 151 -23.21 10.69 14.30
CA ASP A 151 -23.11 11.68 13.23
C ASP A 151 -24.34 12.58 13.14
N ASP A 152 -25.08 12.77 14.24
CA ASP A 152 -26.20 13.70 14.25
C ASP A 152 -25.73 15.15 14.20
N LYS A 153 -26.50 15.95 13.49
CA LYS A 153 -26.31 17.40 13.48
C LYS A 153 -27.21 18.05 14.51
N ASP A 154 -26.67 19.04 15.17
CA ASP A 154 -27.44 19.93 16.01
C ASP A 154 -28.52 20.63 15.19
N SER A 155 -29.75 20.67 15.69
CA SER A 155 -30.91 21.19 14.96
C SER A 155 -30.87 22.72 14.76
N GLU A 156 -30.17 23.45 15.61
CA GLU A 156 -30.09 24.91 15.57
C GLU A 156 -28.89 25.36 14.72
N THR A 157 -27.74 24.71 14.87
CA THR A 157 -26.51 25.13 14.17
C THR A 157 -26.25 24.38 12.87
N ASN A 158 -26.95 23.27 12.63
CA ASN A 158 -26.70 22.34 11.53
C ASN A 158 -25.26 21.77 11.49
N GLU A 159 -24.51 21.91 12.58
CA GLU A 159 -23.17 21.34 12.74
C GLU A 159 -23.24 19.95 13.38
N TYR A 160 -22.26 19.08 13.11
CA TYR A 160 -22.16 17.79 13.77
C TYR A 160 -21.97 17.98 15.28
N LYS A 161 -22.79 17.30 16.09
CA LYS A 161 -22.76 17.38 17.55
C LYS A 161 -21.35 17.08 18.10
N TYR A 162 -20.67 16.14 17.49
CA TYR A 162 -19.33 15.66 17.89
C TYR A 162 -18.24 16.02 16.88
N LYS A 163 -18.34 17.18 16.20
CA LYS A 163 -17.43 17.63 15.13
C LYS A 163 -15.95 17.72 15.52
N ASN A 164 -15.67 17.83 16.82
CA ASN A 164 -14.31 17.95 17.34
C ASN A 164 -13.71 16.60 17.75
N ASP A 165 -14.47 15.51 17.65
CA ASP A 165 -13.97 14.19 18.00
C ASP A 165 -12.97 13.72 16.93
N ASP A 166 -11.84 13.21 17.37
CA ASP A 166 -10.78 12.67 16.53
C ASP A 166 -10.80 11.13 16.45
N CYS A 167 -11.64 10.48 17.25
CA CYS A 167 -11.85 9.03 17.25
C CYS A 167 -13.14 8.65 17.99
N ILE A 168 -13.59 7.41 17.80
CA ILE A 168 -14.75 6.86 18.52
C ILE A 168 -14.32 6.35 19.90
N ILE A 169 -13.23 5.59 19.97
CA ILE A 169 -12.67 5.09 21.24
C ILE A 169 -11.23 5.57 21.37
N HIS A 170 -10.91 6.22 22.45
CA HIS A 170 -9.59 6.76 22.75
C HIS A 170 -9.02 6.18 24.03
N ILE A 171 -7.95 5.38 23.92
CA ILE A 171 -7.12 5.01 25.08
C ILE A 171 -6.00 6.05 25.15
N THR A 172 -5.94 6.82 26.23
CA THR A 172 -5.00 7.93 26.36
C THR A 172 -4.35 7.95 27.74
N GLY A 173 -3.02 7.96 27.80
CA GLY A 173 -2.25 7.94 29.04
C GLY A 173 -2.54 6.72 29.95
N SER A 174 -2.98 5.60 29.36
CA SER A 174 -3.53 4.47 30.08
C SER A 174 -2.95 3.15 29.58
N SER A 175 -2.62 2.25 30.48
CA SER A 175 -1.96 0.97 30.20
C SER A 175 -2.76 -0.24 30.68
N ASN A 176 -2.43 -1.40 30.13
CA ASN A 176 -3.04 -2.70 30.49
C ASN A 176 -4.57 -2.74 30.30
N CYS A 177 -5.12 -1.89 29.43
CA CYS A 177 -6.54 -1.94 29.10
C CYS A 177 -6.81 -3.04 28.08
N THR A 178 -8.00 -3.62 28.17
CA THR A 178 -8.47 -4.62 27.21
C THR A 178 -9.78 -4.17 26.57
N LEU A 179 -9.81 -4.14 25.24
CA LEU A 179 -11.02 -3.97 24.45
C LEU A 179 -11.29 -5.27 23.70
N SER A 180 -12.48 -5.86 23.84
CA SER A 180 -12.75 -7.13 23.16
C SER A 180 -14.21 -7.36 22.78
N SER A 181 -14.39 -8.16 21.73
CA SER A 181 -15.67 -8.78 21.36
C SER A 181 -16.80 -7.81 21.01
N PHE A 182 -16.52 -6.77 20.22
CA PHE A 182 -17.51 -5.84 19.67
C PHE A 182 -17.08 -5.26 18.33
N SER A 183 -17.96 -4.51 17.69
CA SER A 183 -17.65 -3.76 16.48
C SER A 183 -17.65 -2.25 16.73
N VAL A 184 -16.73 -1.54 16.06
CA VAL A 184 -16.69 -0.08 16.00
C VAL A 184 -17.05 0.35 14.59
N LYS A 185 -18.05 1.23 14.44
CA LYS A 185 -18.55 1.64 13.13
C LYS A 185 -18.65 3.16 13.02
N GLY A 186 -17.94 3.70 12.07
CA GLY A 186 -18.04 5.10 11.68
C GLY A 186 -19.02 5.31 10.53
N LYS A 187 -18.98 6.51 9.97
CA LYS A 187 -19.68 6.89 8.73
C LYS A 187 -18.75 7.76 7.89
N ILE A 188 -18.36 7.26 6.73
CA ILE A 188 -17.62 8.07 5.77
C ILE A 188 -18.58 9.06 5.16
N SER A 189 -18.33 10.34 5.35
CA SER A 189 -19.04 11.45 4.69
C SER A 189 -18.11 12.19 3.73
N GLU A 190 -18.68 12.95 2.81
CA GLU A 190 -17.93 13.87 1.94
C GLU A 190 -17.53 15.16 2.67
N ASP A 191 -18.12 15.41 3.83
CA ASP A 191 -17.80 16.55 4.68
C ASP A 191 -16.43 16.40 5.32
N ASP A 192 -15.80 17.50 5.73
CA ASP A 192 -14.44 17.54 6.33
C ASP A 192 -14.33 16.95 7.73
N TYR A 193 -15.38 16.32 8.22
CA TYR A 193 -15.44 15.69 9.53
C TYR A 193 -14.67 14.36 9.56
N LYS A 194 -13.57 14.31 10.32
CA LYS A 194 -12.58 13.23 10.25
C LYS A 194 -12.23 12.68 11.63
N TYR A 195 -12.48 11.40 11.84
CA TYR A 195 -12.15 10.67 13.05
C TYR A 195 -11.68 9.24 12.75
N HIS A 196 -10.88 8.70 13.67
CA HIS A 196 -10.46 7.29 13.67
C HIS A 196 -11.49 6.41 14.37
N GLY A 197 -11.42 5.10 14.15
CA GLY A 197 -12.26 4.16 14.93
C GLY A 197 -11.73 4.01 16.36
N ILE A 198 -10.55 3.41 16.51
CA ILE A 198 -9.87 3.26 17.80
C ILE A 198 -8.54 3.99 17.72
N LYS A 199 -8.26 4.84 18.69
CA LYS A 199 -6.99 5.55 18.80
C LYS A 199 -6.34 5.26 20.15
N ILE A 200 -5.04 4.95 20.12
CA ILE A 200 -4.21 4.85 21.33
C ILE A 200 -3.11 5.90 21.23
N SER A 201 -3.02 6.79 22.21
CA SER A 201 -2.06 7.89 22.19
C SER A 201 -1.61 8.31 23.59
N ASN A 202 -0.69 9.27 23.64
CA ASN A 202 -0.04 9.83 24.81
C ASN A 202 0.93 8.89 25.53
N SER A 203 1.84 9.46 26.31
CA SER A 203 2.79 8.72 27.14
C SER A 203 2.05 7.85 28.16
N ASN A 204 2.60 6.69 28.46
CA ASN A 204 2.02 5.64 29.29
C ASN A 204 0.86 4.85 28.69
N SER A 205 0.58 5.00 27.40
CA SER A 205 -0.39 4.13 26.70
C SER A 205 0.31 2.85 26.23
N SER A 206 0.70 1.99 27.17
CA SER A 206 1.43 0.75 26.89
C SER A 206 0.63 -0.50 27.22
N ASP A 207 1.04 -1.62 26.65
CA ASP A 207 0.56 -2.97 26.97
C ASP A 207 -0.97 -3.14 26.87
N ASN A 208 -1.61 -2.31 26.04
CA ASN A 208 -3.05 -2.40 25.80
C ASN A 208 -3.37 -3.55 24.85
N THR A 209 -4.46 -4.25 25.12
CA THR A 209 -4.93 -5.38 24.30
C THR A 209 -6.22 -5.02 23.58
N ILE A 210 -6.23 -5.27 22.25
CA ILE A 210 -7.43 -5.15 21.41
C ILE A 210 -7.64 -6.50 20.75
N GLU A 211 -8.78 -7.14 21.00
CA GLU A 211 -9.01 -8.49 20.49
C GLU A 211 -10.45 -8.74 20.04
N ASN A 212 -10.62 -9.57 19.02
CA ASN A 212 -11.94 -9.91 18.48
C ASN A 212 -12.77 -8.66 18.16
N ILE A 213 -12.22 -7.73 17.40
CA ILE A 213 -12.86 -6.45 17.07
C ILE A 213 -12.90 -6.24 15.55
N ASN A 214 -14.05 -5.77 15.07
CA ASN A 214 -14.20 -5.20 13.73
C ASN A 214 -14.23 -3.67 13.82
N VAL A 215 -13.51 -2.99 12.92
CA VAL A 215 -13.55 -1.52 12.79
C VAL A 215 -13.81 -1.14 11.34
N SER A 216 -14.87 -0.38 11.08
CA SER A 216 -15.25 -0.07 9.71
C SER A 216 -15.83 1.33 9.52
N ASN A 217 -15.79 1.79 8.28
CA ASN A 217 -16.42 3.03 7.82
C ASN A 217 -15.98 4.30 8.57
N CYS A 218 -14.84 4.30 9.21
CA CYS A 218 -14.27 5.48 9.85
C CYS A 218 -13.66 6.42 8.79
N PRO A 219 -13.88 7.75 8.85
CA PRO A 219 -13.33 8.70 7.87
C PRO A 219 -11.81 8.72 7.79
N LEU A 220 -11.11 8.37 8.87
CA LEU A 220 -9.67 8.18 8.92
C LEU A 220 -9.33 6.68 9.03
N SER A 221 -8.29 6.35 9.78
CA SER A 221 -7.86 4.95 9.96
C SER A 221 -8.79 4.18 10.89
N GLY A 222 -8.98 2.88 10.64
CA GLY A 222 -9.76 2.03 11.53
C GLY A 222 -9.15 1.98 12.93
N ILE A 223 -7.88 1.58 13.02
CA ILE A 223 -7.11 1.59 14.29
C ILE A 223 -5.85 2.43 14.08
N LYS A 224 -5.59 3.35 15.02
CA LYS A 224 -4.40 4.18 15.02
C LYS A 224 -3.65 4.07 16.34
N LEU A 225 -2.42 3.57 16.26
CA LEU A 225 -1.44 3.56 17.34
C LEU A 225 -0.47 4.71 17.11
N GLU A 226 -0.46 5.71 18.00
CA GLU A 226 0.43 6.86 17.91
C GLU A 226 1.87 6.52 18.32
N THR A 227 2.80 7.44 18.11
CA THR A 227 4.24 7.23 18.35
C THR A 227 4.59 6.89 19.80
N THR A 228 3.74 7.25 20.73
CA THR A 228 3.92 7.01 22.17
C THR A 228 3.37 5.67 22.67
N CYS A 229 2.70 4.90 21.78
CA CYS A 229 2.17 3.58 22.15
C CYS A 229 3.29 2.52 22.12
N ILE A 230 3.41 1.76 23.20
CA ILE A 230 4.44 0.74 23.34
C ILE A 230 3.83 -0.59 23.77
N GLY A 231 4.23 -1.68 23.13
CA GLY A 231 3.90 -3.05 23.58
C GLY A 231 2.43 -3.45 23.43
N CYS A 232 1.60 -2.70 22.70
CA CYS A 232 0.20 -3.05 22.49
C CYS A 232 0.06 -4.37 21.72
N HIS A 233 -0.96 -5.14 22.09
CA HIS A 233 -1.26 -6.44 21.51
C HIS A 233 -2.63 -6.42 20.81
N LEU A 234 -2.64 -6.68 19.51
CA LEU A 234 -3.85 -6.75 18.70
C LEU A 234 -4.03 -8.20 18.21
N SER A 235 -5.24 -8.76 18.37
CA SER A 235 -5.52 -10.12 17.91
C SER A 235 -6.93 -10.29 17.34
N ASN A 236 -7.07 -11.09 16.28
CA ASN A 236 -8.34 -11.35 15.62
C ASN A 236 -9.07 -10.04 15.23
N ILE A 237 -8.38 -9.20 14.50
CA ILE A 237 -8.86 -7.88 14.11
C ILE A 237 -9.30 -7.90 12.65
N ARG A 238 -10.42 -7.26 12.36
CA ARG A 238 -10.84 -6.93 11.02
C ARG A 238 -11.02 -5.43 10.87
N THR A 239 -10.39 -4.83 9.85
CA THR A 239 -10.56 -3.40 9.53
C THR A 239 -10.91 -3.23 8.06
N TYR A 240 -12.03 -2.57 7.77
CA TYR A 240 -12.48 -2.47 6.39
C TYR A 240 -13.26 -1.19 6.09
N GLU A 241 -13.24 -0.79 4.82
CA GLU A 241 -13.97 0.39 4.34
C GLU A 241 -13.66 1.68 5.12
N ASN A 242 -12.46 1.83 5.68
CA ASN A 242 -12.05 3.05 6.34
C ASN A 242 -11.47 4.07 5.33
N GLY A 243 -11.57 5.35 5.65
CA GLY A 243 -11.17 6.45 4.78
C GLY A 243 -9.65 6.58 4.61
N GLU A 244 -8.88 5.99 5.50
CA GLU A 244 -7.42 5.91 5.38
C GLU A 244 -6.93 4.46 5.48
N CYS A 245 -6.03 4.17 6.43
CA CYS A 245 -5.48 2.84 6.64
C CYS A 245 -6.41 1.96 7.46
N GLY A 246 -6.39 0.66 7.23
CA GLY A 246 -7.05 -0.25 8.15
C GLY A 246 -6.38 -0.21 9.53
N LEU A 247 -5.06 -0.40 9.58
CA LEU A 247 -4.23 -0.25 10.76
C LEU A 247 -3.09 0.74 10.46
N TYR A 248 -2.94 1.75 11.29
CA TYR A 248 -1.79 2.65 11.32
C TYR A 248 -0.99 2.39 12.60
N ASN A 249 0.25 1.90 12.46
CA ASN A 249 1.17 1.71 13.57
C ASN A 249 2.27 2.77 13.55
N GLY A 250 2.16 3.75 14.43
CA GLY A 250 3.21 4.71 14.72
C GLY A 250 3.97 4.40 16.01
N GLY A 251 3.57 3.38 16.78
CA GLY A 251 4.15 3.02 18.08
C GLY A 251 5.15 1.87 18.00
N TYR A 252 5.99 1.75 19.01
CA TYR A 252 7.10 0.79 19.07
C TYR A 252 6.72 -0.51 19.81
N GLY A 253 7.26 -1.65 19.34
CA GLY A 253 7.12 -2.95 20.02
C GLY A 253 5.71 -3.54 20.00
N ASN A 254 4.81 -3.01 19.18
CA ASN A 254 3.44 -3.49 19.08
C ASN A 254 3.39 -4.83 18.33
N LYS A 255 2.38 -5.65 18.65
CA LYS A 255 2.19 -6.98 18.08
C LYS A 255 0.79 -7.11 17.50
N ILE A 256 0.68 -7.81 16.36
CA ILE A 256 -0.60 -8.18 15.78
C ILE A 256 -0.61 -9.64 15.36
N VAL A 257 -1.71 -10.32 15.64
CA VAL A 257 -1.97 -11.71 15.23
C VAL A 257 -3.37 -11.80 14.62
N ASN A 258 -3.48 -12.43 13.45
CA ASN A 258 -4.74 -12.61 12.73
C ASN A 258 -5.42 -11.26 12.39
N LEU A 259 -4.84 -10.53 11.44
CA LEU A 259 -5.42 -9.32 10.88
C LEU A 259 -6.02 -9.59 9.49
N ASP A 260 -7.30 -9.24 9.30
CA ASP A 260 -7.92 -9.11 7.97
C ASP A 260 -8.23 -7.63 7.72
N THR A 261 -7.53 -7.02 6.76
CA THR A 261 -7.70 -5.60 6.45
C THR A 261 -8.00 -5.41 4.96
N HIS A 262 -9.14 -4.79 4.64
CA HIS A 262 -9.56 -4.71 3.24
C HIS A 262 -10.42 -3.49 2.91
N GLN A 263 -10.43 -3.14 1.62
CA GLN A 263 -11.25 -2.06 1.06
C GLN A 263 -11.06 -0.69 1.75
N ASN A 264 -9.94 -0.48 2.43
CA ASN A 264 -9.61 0.82 2.99
C ASN A 264 -9.15 1.78 1.88
N ARG A 265 -9.39 3.08 2.05
CA ARG A 265 -9.11 4.08 0.99
C ARG A 265 -7.63 4.47 0.85
N LYS A 266 -6.78 4.06 1.81
CA LYS A 266 -5.31 4.11 1.70
C LYS A 266 -4.73 2.69 1.84
N HIS A 267 -3.78 2.49 2.72
CA HIS A 267 -3.10 1.20 2.90
C HIS A 267 -3.91 0.23 3.78
N GLY A 268 -3.71 -1.06 3.57
CA GLY A 268 -4.21 -2.04 4.53
C GLY A 268 -3.55 -1.84 5.89
N ILE A 269 -2.21 -1.89 5.90
CA ILE A 269 -1.40 -1.59 7.09
C ILE A 269 -0.36 -0.54 6.73
N LYS A 270 -0.18 0.45 7.60
CA LYS A 270 0.95 1.36 7.57
C LYS A 270 1.78 1.24 8.85
N ILE A 271 3.09 1.01 8.72
CA ILE A 271 4.03 0.86 9.83
C ILE A 271 5.10 1.93 9.70
N ASN A 272 5.15 2.87 10.64
CA ASN A 272 6.08 4.01 10.61
C ASN A 272 7.23 3.91 11.61
N ILE A 273 7.19 2.96 12.53
CA ILE A 273 8.21 2.77 13.57
C ILE A 273 8.52 1.29 13.71
N GLY A 274 9.78 0.99 14.04
CA GLY A 274 10.29 -0.35 14.20
C GLY A 274 9.80 -1.12 15.44
N GLY A 275 10.30 -2.35 15.59
CA GLY A 275 9.93 -3.25 16.68
C GLY A 275 8.54 -3.89 16.53
N PHE A 276 7.86 -3.68 15.41
CA PHE A 276 6.53 -4.26 15.15
C PHE A 276 6.64 -5.74 14.78
N ASN A 277 5.77 -6.56 15.36
CA ASN A 277 5.67 -7.98 15.06
C ASN A 277 4.26 -8.33 14.57
N GLY A 278 4.16 -8.91 13.37
CA GLY A 278 2.89 -9.27 12.75
C GLY A 278 2.86 -10.72 12.27
N THR A 279 1.76 -11.43 12.54
CA THR A 279 1.57 -12.82 12.11
C THR A 279 0.15 -13.04 11.58
N ASN A 280 0.01 -13.85 10.51
CA ASN A 280 -1.26 -14.15 9.86
C ASN A 280 -1.99 -12.87 9.42
N ILE A 281 -1.40 -12.14 8.52
CA ILE A 281 -1.92 -10.89 8.00
C ILE A 281 -2.51 -11.13 6.62
N LYS A 282 -3.77 -10.77 6.43
CA LYS A 282 -4.41 -10.68 5.12
C LYS A 282 -4.77 -9.24 4.82
N SER A 283 -4.21 -8.69 3.74
CA SER A 283 -4.45 -7.31 3.30
C SER A 283 -4.86 -7.30 1.84
N TRP A 284 -6.13 -6.93 1.54
CA TRP A 284 -6.64 -7.05 0.20
C TRP A 284 -7.63 -5.95 -0.19
N GLY A 285 -7.66 -5.63 -1.48
CA GLY A 285 -8.61 -4.66 -2.03
C GLY A 285 -8.49 -3.23 -1.48
N ASN A 286 -7.40 -2.89 -0.79
CA ASN A 286 -7.16 -1.54 -0.31
C ASN A 286 -6.75 -0.63 -1.48
N ARG A 287 -7.07 0.67 -1.44
CA ARG A 287 -6.71 1.58 -2.53
C ARG A 287 -5.24 1.96 -2.59
N GLY A 288 -4.51 1.80 -1.50
CA GLY A 288 -3.06 2.00 -1.40
C GLY A 288 -2.31 0.67 -1.48
N ASP A 289 -1.19 0.59 -0.76
CA ASP A 289 -0.39 -0.62 -0.63
C ASP A 289 -1.04 -1.63 0.32
N GLY A 290 -0.77 -2.91 0.11
CA GLY A 290 -1.21 -3.94 1.05
C GLY A 290 -0.54 -3.73 2.41
N VAL A 291 0.78 -3.68 2.42
CA VAL A 291 1.62 -3.34 3.58
C VAL A 291 2.56 -2.21 3.18
N ASN A 292 2.49 -1.09 3.88
CA ASN A 292 3.37 0.05 3.72
C ASN A 292 4.25 0.20 4.96
N MET A 293 5.54 -0.03 4.79
CA MET A 293 6.55 0.12 5.84
C MET A 293 7.39 1.36 5.53
N ASP A 294 7.18 2.42 6.30
CA ASP A 294 7.88 3.69 6.12
C ASP A 294 8.44 4.19 7.45
N ASN A 295 9.70 3.84 7.71
CA ASN A 295 10.39 4.16 8.96
C ASN A 295 11.08 5.54 8.96
N THR A 296 10.54 6.51 8.25
CA THR A 296 11.12 7.87 8.21
C THR A 296 11.18 8.55 9.58
N LEU A 297 10.31 8.16 10.50
CA LEU A 297 10.25 8.72 11.85
C LEU A 297 11.24 8.09 12.83
N SER A 298 11.88 6.98 12.49
CA SER A 298 12.77 6.22 13.37
C SER A 298 13.95 5.63 12.63
N ASN A 299 15.14 5.70 13.24
CA ASN A 299 16.33 5.00 12.74
C ASN A 299 16.36 3.50 13.11
N ALA A 300 15.44 3.04 13.94
CA ALA A 300 15.34 1.64 14.35
C ALA A 300 14.23 0.94 13.57
N SER A 301 14.49 -0.24 13.07
CA SER A 301 13.51 -1.03 12.34
C SER A 301 13.17 -2.33 13.08
N CYS A 302 13.81 -3.43 12.78
CA CYS A 302 13.53 -4.74 13.40
C CYS A 302 12.03 -5.08 13.36
N ILE A 303 11.41 -4.95 12.18
CA ILE A 303 10.02 -5.34 11.95
C ILE A 303 10.02 -6.79 11.52
N ASN A 304 9.22 -7.62 12.20
CA ASN A 304 9.07 -9.03 11.85
C ASN A 304 7.64 -9.30 11.41
N LEU A 305 7.48 -9.79 10.19
CA LEU A 305 6.19 -10.19 9.64
C LEU A 305 6.26 -11.65 9.21
N SER A 306 5.24 -12.43 9.55
CA SER A 306 5.15 -13.83 9.14
C SER A 306 3.76 -14.19 8.62
N ASN A 307 3.71 -15.00 7.57
CA ASN A 307 2.48 -15.42 6.92
C ASN A 307 1.60 -14.21 6.51
N VAL A 308 2.09 -13.44 5.54
CA VAL A 308 1.48 -12.20 5.05
C VAL A 308 0.95 -12.41 3.64
N SER A 309 -0.34 -12.24 3.44
CA SER A 309 -0.98 -12.29 2.14
C SER A 309 -1.49 -10.91 1.73
N VAL A 310 -0.99 -10.38 0.62
CA VAL A 310 -1.38 -9.09 0.05
C VAL A 310 -1.96 -9.29 -1.34
N GLN A 311 -3.24 -8.91 -1.55
CA GLN A 311 -3.96 -9.26 -2.76
C GLN A 311 -4.77 -8.06 -3.28
N GLN A 312 -4.74 -7.83 -4.58
CA GLN A 312 -5.62 -6.86 -5.27
C GLN A 312 -5.64 -5.47 -4.60
N ASN A 313 -4.54 -5.04 -4.02
CA ASN A 313 -4.42 -3.69 -3.50
C ASN A 313 -4.20 -2.71 -4.66
N GLY A 314 -4.59 -1.46 -4.50
CA GLY A 314 -4.59 -0.47 -5.58
C GLY A 314 -3.19 0.07 -5.93
N ARG A 315 -2.15 -0.31 -5.19
CA ARG A 315 -0.76 0.04 -5.44
C ARG A 315 0.12 -1.19 -5.29
N HIS A 316 1.18 -1.11 -4.49
CA HIS A 316 2.11 -2.22 -4.28
C HIS A 316 1.55 -3.27 -3.29
N GLY A 317 2.03 -4.49 -3.41
CA GLY A 317 1.78 -5.51 -2.37
C GLY A 317 2.47 -5.13 -1.06
N LEU A 318 3.79 -5.03 -1.09
CA LEU A 318 4.66 -4.58 -0.01
C LEU A 318 5.48 -3.38 -0.49
N MET A 319 5.48 -2.29 0.26
CA MET A 319 6.36 -1.15 0.08
C MET A 319 7.23 -0.95 1.31
N MET A 320 8.54 -0.76 1.12
CA MET A 320 9.51 -0.53 2.19
C MET A 320 10.34 0.72 1.92
N THR A 321 10.41 1.60 2.92
CA THR A 321 11.24 2.82 2.92
C THR A 321 11.93 2.96 4.27
N ASN A 322 13.23 3.27 4.28
CA ASN A 322 14.01 3.44 5.52
C ASN A 322 13.95 2.25 6.49
N CYS A 323 13.77 1.04 5.97
CA CYS A 323 13.66 -0.18 6.76
C CYS A 323 15.01 -0.83 6.98
N LYS A 324 15.31 -1.23 8.23
CA LYS A 324 16.58 -1.86 8.60
C LYS A 324 16.35 -3.12 9.42
N SER A 325 17.04 -4.19 9.07
CA SER A 325 17.01 -5.47 9.79
C SER A 325 15.58 -6.01 9.99
N CYS A 326 14.75 -5.89 8.97
CA CYS A 326 13.40 -6.43 8.95
C CYS A 326 13.41 -7.86 8.42
N VAL A 327 12.54 -8.69 8.95
CA VAL A 327 12.36 -10.08 8.52
C VAL A 327 10.92 -10.31 8.12
N ILE A 328 10.70 -10.71 6.87
CA ILE A 328 9.37 -11.00 6.32
C ILE A 328 9.41 -12.41 5.74
N THR A 329 8.63 -13.33 6.31
CA THR A 329 8.59 -14.74 5.90
C THR A 329 7.16 -15.20 5.58
N GLY A 330 7.05 -16.17 4.67
CA GLY A 330 5.75 -16.64 4.22
C GLY A 330 4.93 -15.54 3.53
N PHE A 331 5.61 -14.62 2.85
CA PHE A 331 4.99 -13.53 2.13
C PHE A 331 4.31 -14.05 0.85
N GLN A 332 3.10 -13.60 0.59
CA GLN A 332 2.34 -13.90 -0.61
C GLN A 332 1.80 -12.62 -1.21
N SER A 333 2.18 -12.30 -2.44
CA SER A 333 1.66 -11.17 -3.19
C SER A 333 0.89 -11.67 -4.40
N LEU A 334 -0.33 -11.15 -4.63
CA LEU A 334 -1.15 -11.53 -5.77
C LEU A 334 -1.90 -10.33 -6.36
N ALA A 335 -1.68 -10.06 -7.63
CA ALA A 335 -2.50 -9.17 -8.46
C ALA A 335 -2.75 -7.78 -7.84
N ASN A 336 -1.72 -7.14 -7.32
CA ASN A 336 -1.83 -5.76 -6.81
C ASN A 336 -1.85 -4.75 -7.97
N ASN A 337 -1.86 -3.46 -7.68
CA ASN A 337 -2.21 -2.40 -8.63
C ASN A 337 -3.57 -2.65 -9.29
N PHE A 338 -4.49 -3.16 -8.50
CA PHE A 338 -5.83 -3.54 -8.92
C PHE A 338 -6.75 -2.31 -9.00
N ILE A 339 -7.49 -2.20 -10.11
CA ILE A 339 -8.49 -1.15 -10.29
C ILE A 339 -9.89 -1.75 -10.26
N SER A 340 -10.66 -1.44 -9.23
CA SER A 340 -12.06 -1.85 -9.15
C SER A 340 -12.92 -1.20 -10.26
N GLY A 341 -14.04 -1.85 -10.61
CA GLY A 341 -14.93 -1.33 -11.65
C GLY A 341 -15.47 0.08 -11.40
N SER A 342 -15.64 0.50 -10.15
CA SER A 342 -16.02 1.88 -9.80
C SER A 342 -14.89 2.87 -10.11
N ARG A 343 -13.65 2.53 -9.83
CA ARG A 343 -12.47 3.36 -10.13
C ARG A 343 -12.25 3.46 -11.65
N LEU A 344 -12.40 2.35 -12.37
CA LEU A 344 -12.36 2.34 -13.84
C LEU A 344 -13.44 3.26 -14.44
N LYS A 345 -14.67 3.22 -13.90
CA LYS A 345 -15.76 4.11 -14.34
C LYS A 345 -15.47 5.59 -14.09
N ASN A 346 -14.71 5.91 -13.04
CA ASN A 346 -14.28 7.27 -12.73
C ASN A 346 -13.04 7.69 -13.53
N GLY A 347 -12.51 6.84 -14.43
CA GLY A 347 -11.33 7.15 -15.23
C GLY A 347 -10.00 7.11 -14.45
N GLU A 348 -9.98 6.56 -13.23
CA GLU A 348 -8.74 6.36 -12.49
C GLU A 348 -7.83 5.39 -13.27
N LYS A 349 -6.56 5.73 -13.34
CA LYS A 349 -5.54 4.89 -14.02
C LYS A 349 -4.76 4.07 -12.99
N PRO A 350 -4.23 2.89 -13.41
CA PRO A 350 -3.30 2.17 -12.58
C PRO A 350 -2.05 3.01 -12.29
N LEU A 351 -1.42 2.73 -11.16
CA LEU A 351 -0.12 3.31 -10.85
C LEU A 351 0.90 2.77 -11.86
N ASN A 352 1.66 3.66 -12.48
CA ASN A 352 2.81 3.23 -13.25
C ASN A 352 3.86 2.63 -12.31
N ASN A 353 4.53 1.57 -12.76
CA ASN A 353 5.63 0.94 -12.04
C ASN A 353 5.26 0.30 -10.69
N ALA A 354 4.06 -0.23 -10.56
CA ALA A 354 3.67 -1.00 -9.39
C ALA A 354 4.40 -2.35 -9.33
N ALA A 355 4.63 -2.84 -8.12
CA ALA A 355 5.34 -4.08 -7.88
C ALA A 355 4.68 -4.90 -6.76
N GLY A 356 4.89 -6.21 -6.81
CA GLY A 356 4.56 -7.09 -5.70
C GLY A 356 5.35 -6.71 -4.45
N ILE A 357 6.66 -6.47 -4.61
CA ILE A 357 7.58 -5.98 -3.57
C ILE A 357 8.32 -4.75 -4.10
N LEU A 358 8.20 -3.63 -3.40
CA LEU A 358 8.93 -2.40 -3.70
C LEU A 358 9.85 -2.01 -2.53
N LEU A 359 11.14 -1.89 -2.81
CA LEU A 359 12.10 -1.23 -1.92
C LEU A 359 12.39 0.16 -2.49
N THR A 360 12.16 1.21 -1.71
CA THR A 360 12.54 2.58 -2.07
C THR A 360 13.84 3.00 -1.39
N ASP A 361 13.90 4.13 -0.70
CA ASP A 361 15.15 4.65 -0.12
C ASP A 361 15.58 3.94 1.17
N ASN A 362 16.90 3.79 1.35
CA ASN A 362 17.56 3.47 2.63
C ASN A 362 17.10 2.16 3.29
N ASN A 363 16.87 1.11 2.52
CA ASN A 363 16.55 -0.21 3.05
C ASN A 363 17.83 -1.04 3.23
N HIS A 364 18.11 -1.48 4.46
CA HIS A 364 19.36 -2.15 4.79
C HIS A 364 19.14 -3.45 5.56
N ASN A 365 19.87 -4.51 5.19
CA ASN A 365 19.92 -5.77 5.92
C ASN A 365 18.53 -6.42 6.13
N ASN A 366 17.61 -6.25 5.19
CA ASN A 366 16.30 -6.86 5.29
C ASN A 366 16.31 -8.26 4.66
N TYR A 367 15.46 -9.13 5.18
CA TYR A 367 15.21 -10.46 4.64
C TYR A 367 13.74 -10.63 4.29
N ILE A 368 13.44 -10.96 3.03
CA ILE A 368 12.09 -11.19 2.53
C ILE A 368 12.06 -12.56 1.85
N GLN A 369 11.13 -13.41 2.27
CA GLN A 369 10.96 -14.76 1.73
C GLN A 369 9.48 -15.06 1.47
N GLY A 370 9.17 -15.60 0.28
CA GLY A 370 7.78 -15.93 -0.04
C GLY A 370 7.50 -16.19 -1.50
N ASN A 371 6.28 -15.84 -1.92
CA ASN A 371 5.82 -16.01 -3.30
C ASN A 371 5.27 -14.68 -3.82
N VAL A 372 5.55 -14.36 -5.07
CA VAL A 372 5.00 -13.21 -5.77
C VAL A 372 4.36 -13.67 -7.07
N THR A 373 3.07 -13.45 -7.19
CA THR A 373 2.30 -13.68 -8.40
C THR A 373 1.83 -12.35 -8.91
N SER A 374 2.58 -11.79 -9.83
CA SER A 374 2.24 -10.52 -10.45
C SER A 374 1.34 -10.74 -11.66
N CYS A 375 0.38 -9.86 -11.84
CA CYS A 375 -0.56 -9.89 -12.94
C CYS A 375 -0.51 -8.57 -13.69
N TYR A 376 -0.50 -8.64 -15.02
CA TYR A 376 -0.61 -7.46 -15.86
C TYR A 376 -1.75 -7.66 -16.86
N ASP A 377 -2.71 -6.72 -16.83
CA ASP A 377 -3.93 -6.76 -17.64
C ASP A 377 -4.75 -8.04 -17.44
N TYR A 378 -4.65 -8.63 -16.26
CA TYR A 378 -5.42 -9.77 -15.85
C TYR A 378 -6.18 -9.46 -14.57
N TRP A 379 -7.47 -9.70 -14.53
CA TRP A 379 -8.35 -9.32 -13.42
C TRP A 379 -8.29 -7.82 -13.05
N ASN A 380 -8.09 -6.93 -14.02
CA ASN A 380 -7.90 -5.49 -13.75
C ASN A 380 -6.70 -5.18 -12.83
N SER A 381 -5.69 -6.02 -12.83
CA SER A 381 -4.42 -5.81 -12.16
C SER A 381 -3.35 -5.40 -13.17
N PHE A 382 -2.46 -4.50 -12.78
CA PHE A 382 -1.46 -3.89 -13.66
C PHE A 382 -0.08 -3.81 -12.97
N GLU A 383 0.31 -4.84 -12.25
CA GLU A 383 1.67 -4.94 -11.70
C GLU A 383 2.70 -5.07 -12.83
N GLU A 384 3.67 -4.17 -12.87
CA GLU A 384 4.71 -4.17 -13.91
C GLU A 384 5.93 -5.01 -13.53
N SER A 385 6.15 -5.27 -12.26
CA SER A 385 7.26 -6.10 -11.81
C SER A 385 6.91 -6.90 -10.55
N SER A 386 7.52 -8.06 -10.39
CA SER A 386 7.40 -8.83 -9.15
C SER A 386 8.18 -8.17 -8.02
N ILE A 387 9.41 -7.76 -8.31
CA ILE A 387 10.30 -7.05 -7.36
C ILE A 387 10.79 -5.78 -8.04
N ARG A 388 10.75 -4.68 -7.30
CA ARG A 388 11.29 -3.40 -7.74
C ARG A 388 12.18 -2.81 -6.65
N ILE A 389 13.39 -2.45 -7.01
CA ILE A 389 14.33 -1.73 -6.16
C ILE A 389 14.56 -0.37 -6.76
N ALA A 390 14.19 0.68 -6.04
CA ALA A 390 14.24 2.06 -6.46
C ALA A 390 14.85 2.93 -5.36
N GLY A 391 15.18 4.19 -5.70
CA GLY A 391 15.75 5.12 -4.75
C GLY A 391 17.20 4.79 -4.34
N LYS A 392 17.69 5.42 -3.29
CA LYS A 392 19.10 5.36 -2.87
C LYS A 392 19.33 4.43 -1.68
N ASN A 393 20.58 3.94 -1.56
CA ASN A 393 21.05 3.24 -0.36
C ASN A 393 20.21 1.99 0.00
N ASN A 394 19.76 1.22 -0.99
CA ASN A 394 19.23 -0.12 -0.74
C ASN A 394 20.39 -1.10 -0.71
N ILE A 395 20.80 -1.55 0.49
CA ILE A 395 22.08 -2.23 0.70
C ILE A 395 21.88 -3.51 1.50
N ASN A 396 22.53 -4.59 1.07
CA ASN A 396 22.57 -5.87 1.76
C ASN A 396 21.17 -6.42 2.12
N ASN A 397 20.20 -6.24 1.23
CA ASN A 397 18.89 -6.88 1.39
C ASN A 397 18.92 -8.26 0.74
N ILE A 398 18.23 -9.21 1.33
CA ILE A 398 18.05 -10.55 0.79
C ILE A 398 16.57 -10.74 0.46
N ILE A 399 16.26 -10.97 -0.81
CA ILE A 399 14.91 -11.26 -1.29
C ILE A 399 14.95 -12.64 -1.93
N ASP A 400 14.28 -13.60 -1.31
CA ASP A 400 14.22 -15.00 -1.74
C ASP A 400 12.76 -15.39 -1.99
N VAL A 401 12.32 -15.31 -3.25
CA VAL A 401 10.92 -15.50 -3.60
C VAL A 401 10.74 -16.44 -4.79
N SER A 402 9.65 -17.18 -4.77
CA SER A 402 9.15 -17.83 -5.98
C SER A 402 8.27 -16.85 -6.75
N VAL A 403 8.46 -16.80 -8.06
CA VAL A 403 7.68 -15.96 -8.96
C VAL A 403 6.84 -16.86 -9.88
N CYS A 404 5.54 -16.61 -9.92
CA CYS A 404 4.64 -17.32 -10.82
C CYS A 404 4.55 -16.56 -12.16
N ASP A 405 5.00 -17.21 -13.23
CA ASP A 405 5.04 -16.62 -14.57
C ASP A 405 3.72 -16.78 -15.36
N SER A 406 2.80 -17.63 -14.90
CA SER A 406 1.60 -17.98 -15.66
C SER A 406 0.60 -16.84 -15.85
N LEU A 407 0.69 -15.78 -15.06
CA LEU A 407 -0.21 -14.63 -15.11
C LEU A 407 0.47 -13.37 -15.60
N LYS A 408 1.71 -13.47 -16.10
CA LYS A 408 2.43 -12.33 -16.65
C LYS A 408 1.91 -11.96 -18.02
N GLY A 409 1.67 -10.68 -18.23
CA GLY A 409 1.58 -10.12 -19.56
C GLY A 409 2.95 -10.12 -20.25
N PRO A 410 2.99 -9.92 -21.58
CA PRO A 410 4.23 -9.94 -22.34
C PRO A 410 5.25 -8.87 -21.92
N ASP A 411 4.84 -7.93 -21.09
CA ASP A 411 5.58 -6.73 -20.71
C ASP A 411 5.98 -6.66 -19.22
N MET A 412 5.87 -7.78 -18.49
CA MET A 412 6.19 -7.82 -17.07
C MET A 412 7.63 -8.28 -16.79
N TYR A 413 8.20 -7.67 -15.74
CA TYR A 413 9.55 -7.97 -15.27
C TYR A 413 9.51 -8.73 -13.95
N ASN A 414 10.40 -9.70 -13.79
CA ASN A 414 10.58 -10.33 -12.48
C ASN A 414 11.27 -9.38 -11.51
N VAL A 415 12.31 -8.70 -11.97
CA VAL A 415 13.05 -7.72 -11.17
C VAL A 415 13.29 -6.46 -11.98
N CYS A 416 12.96 -5.32 -11.40
CA CYS A 416 13.25 -4.02 -11.97
C CYS A 416 14.13 -3.23 -11.01
N PHE A 417 15.32 -2.85 -11.47
CA PHE A 417 16.21 -1.96 -10.76
C PHE A 417 16.19 -0.58 -11.40
N LEU A 418 15.88 0.44 -10.63
CA LEU A 418 15.94 1.81 -11.08
C LEU A 418 17.21 2.48 -10.56
N PRO A 419 17.99 3.10 -11.47
CA PRO A 419 19.11 3.92 -11.04
C PRO A 419 18.62 5.14 -10.27
N TYR A 420 19.42 5.56 -9.32
CA TYR A 420 19.22 6.78 -8.56
C TYR A 420 20.36 7.77 -8.84
N VAL A 421 20.01 9.03 -9.07
CA VAL A 421 20.97 10.12 -9.20
C VAL A 421 20.93 10.94 -7.92
N TYR A 422 22.06 11.05 -7.27
CA TYR A 422 22.23 11.88 -6.08
C TYR A 422 22.96 13.15 -6.43
N THR A 423 22.31 14.29 -6.24
CA THR A 423 22.91 15.61 -6.37
C THR A 423 23.38 16.08 -5.00
N TYR A 424 24.63 16.44 -4.87
CA TYR A 424 25.17 17.01 -3.66
C TYR A 424 26.09 18.18 -3.97
N THR A 425 26.22 19.09 -3.01
CA THR A 425 27.16 20.18 -3.10
C THR A 425 28.47 19.74 -2.48
N ASP A 426 29.54 19.73 -3.25
CA ASP A 426 30.86 19.35 -2.75
C ASP A 426 31.49 20.43 -1.86
N LYS A 427 32.69 20.16 -1.33
CA LYS A 427 33.42 21.08 -0.47
C LYS A 427 33.77 22.43 -1.15
N ASN A 428 33.73 22.44 -2.49
CA ASN A 428 34.03 23.66 -3.30
C ASN A 428 32.75 24.42 -3.68
N LYS A 429 31.59 24.04 -3.11
CA LYS A 429 30.26 24.56 -3.46
C LYS A 429 29.83 24.31 -4.92
N GLU A 430 30.42 23.31 -5.55
CA GLU A 430 30.00 22.85 -6.86
C GLU A 430 28.92 21.75 -6.71
N ASN A 431 27.86 21.85 -7.47
CA ASN A 431 26.87 20.80 -7.55
C ASN A 431 27.45 19.61 -8.31
N LYS A 432 27.59 18.49 -7.64
CA LYS A 432 28.04 17.22 -8.21
C LYS A 432 26.93 16.19 -8.16
N GLU A 433 26.98 15.29 -9.12
CA GLU A 433 26.03 14.19 -9.23
C GLU A 433 26.79 12.87 -9.17
N ASP A 434 26.43 12.04 -8.18
CA ASP A 434 26.85 10.65 -8.12
C ASP A 434 25.67 9.74 -8.47
N LYS A 435 25.91 8.77 -9.32
CA LYS A 435 24.94 7.78 -9.74
C LYS A 435 25.09 6.52 -8.90
N PHE A 436 24.04 6.17 -8.18
CA PHE A 436 23.98 4.93 -7.43
C PHE A 436 22.99 3.99 -8.07
N TYR A 437 23.42 2.76 -8.26
CA TYR A 437 22.55 1.68 -8.71
C TYR A 437 22.29 0.75 -7.54
N ASN A 438 21.06 0.35 -7.36
CA ASN A 438 20.64 -0.46 -6.22
C ASN A 438 20.92 -1.96 -6.41
N TYR A 439 21.83 -2.34 -7.32
CA TYR A 439 22.05 -3.72 -7.67
C TYR A 439 23.52 -4.02 -8.02
N THR A 440 23.78 -5.25 -8.32
CA THR A 440 25.03 -5.95 -8.46
C THR A 440 25.91 -5.53 -9.65
N ASN A 441 26.26 -4.27 -9.80
CA ASN A 441 27.32 -3.88 -10.74
C ASN A 441 28.70 -4.01 -10.03
N LEU A 442 29.58 -4.84 -10.55
CA LEU A 442 30.88 -5.13 -9.93
C LEU A 442 31.77 -3.86 -9.75
N ASN A 443 31.66 -2.87 -10.63
CA ASN A 443 32.41 -1.63 -10.52
C ASN A 443 31.91 -0.72 -9.39
N GLU A 444 30.60 -0.71 -9.16
CA GLU A 444 29.99 0.03 -8.04
C GLU A 444 30.11 -0.72 -6.73
N TYR A 445 30.11 -2.05 -6.77
CA TYR A 445 30.42 -2.90 -5.64
C TYR A 445 31.75 -2.50 -5.00
N ASN A 446 32.79 -2.34 -5.79
CA ASN A 446 34.11 -1.98 -5.29
C ASN A 446 34.14 -0.59 -4.66
N THR A 447 33.33 0.35 -5.15
CA THR A 447 33.19 1.68 -4.57
C THR A 447 32.38 1.65 -3.27
N LEU A 448 31.30 0.88 -3.23
CA LEU A 448 30.45 0.73 -2.05
C LEU A 448 31.11 -0.15 -0.98
N LYS A 449 31.92 -1.13 -1.36
CA LYS A 449 32.67 -2.00 -0.42
C LYS A 449 33.68 -1.23 0.42
N GLN A 450 34.21 -0.12 -0.07
CA GLN A 450 35.04 0.77 0.72
C GLN A 450 34.27 1.47 1.84
N LYS A 451 32.96 1.56 1.72
CA LYS A 451 32.08 2.26 2.66
C LYS A 451 31.25 1.32 3.53
N TYR A 452 30.96 0.12 3.04
CA TYR A 452 30.09 -0.87 3.70
C TYR A 452 30.68 -2.27 3.55
N ASP A 453 30.62 -3.08 4.60
CA ASP A 453 31.22 -4.43 4.61
C ASP A 453 30.58 -5.40 3.61
N ASN A 454 29.29 -5.24 3.30
CA ASN A 454 28.58 -6.06 2.32
C ASN A 454 27.44 -5.30 1.65
N PRO A 455 27.71 -4.50 0.60
CA PRO A 455 26.74 -3.59 0.01
C PRO A 455 25.76 -4.25 -0.96
N LEU A 456 25.94 -5.52 -1.34
CA LEU A 456 25.14 -6.16 -2.38
C LEU A 456 23.79 -6.62 -1.88
N ASN A 457 22.74 -6.29 -2.63
CA ASN A 457 21.46 -6.96 -2.51
C ASN A 457 21.54 -8.36 -3.15
N ILE A 458 21.03 -9.36 -2.45
CA ILE A 458 20.92 -10.73 -2.95
C ILE A 458 19.46 -11.00 -3.28
N ILE A 459 19.18 -11.24 -4.55
CA ILE A 459 17.83 -11.57 -5.00
C ILE A 459 17.87 -12.99 -5.56
N LYS A 460 17.00 -13.84 -5.02
CA LYS A 460 16.78 -15.18 -5.52
C LYS A 460 15.35 -15.30 -6.03
N ILE A 461 15.24 -15.84 -7.25
CA ILE A 461 13.95 -16.13 -7.88
C ILE A 461 13.92 -17.61 -8.18
N ASN A 462 12.91 -18.31 -7.67
CA ASN A 462 12.75 -19.76 -7.83
C ASN A 462 14.01 -20.55 -7.42
N GLY A 463 14.71 -20.08 -6.37
CA GLY A 463 15.93 -20.71 -5.85
C GLY A 463 17.22 -20.28 -6.54
N GLU A 464 17.17 -19.59 -7.67
CA GLU A 464 18.34 -19.12 -8.40
C GLU A 464 18.70 -17.68 -8.03
N THR A 465 19.98 -17.42 -7.75
CA THR A 465 20.43 -16.06 -7.49
C THR A 465 20.42 -15.26 -8.78
N VAL A 466 19.73 -14.14 -8.77
CA VAL A 466 19.71 -13.17 -9.88
C VAL A 466 21.07 -12.47 -9.90
N THR A 467 21.90 -12.83 -10.88
CA THR A 467 23.17 -12.17 -11.18
C THR A 467 23.00 -11.25 -12.40
N ASP A 468 23.99 -10.42 -12.66
CA ASP A 468 24.02 -9.60 -13.90
C ASP A 468 23.89 -10.44 -15.18
N LYS A 469 24.24 -11.73 -15.13
CA LYS A 469 24.09 -12.68 -16.23
C LYS A 469 22.74 -13.38 -16.24
N SER A 470 22.15 -13.62 -15.08
CA SER A 470 20.87 -14.34 -14.91
C SER A 470 19.66 -13.41 -14.84
N MET A 471 19.83 -12.12 -15.01
CA MET A 471 18.71 -11.22 -15.30
C MET A 471 18.13 -11.67 -16.65
N THR A 472 17.33 -12.70 -16.62
CA THR A 472 16.60 -13.23 -17.78
C THR A 472 15.63 -12.21 -18.33
N ASP A 473 15.41 -11.12 -17.60
CA ASP A 473 14.43 -10.12 -17.91
C ASP A 473 15.11 -8.76 -18.08
N ILE A 474 14.62 -8.05 -19.00
CA ILE A 474 14.98 -6.78 -19.58
C ILE A 474 15.61 -5.80 -18.57
N LYS A 475 16.87 -5.42 -18.78
CA LYS A 475 17.50 -4.32 -18.04
C LYS A 475 16.94 -3.00 -18.53
N MET A 476 16.34 -2.22 -17.63
CA MET A 476 15.97 -0.85 -17.95
C MET A 476 17.22 -0.09 -18.40
N ILE A 477 17.22 0.38 -19.61
CA ILE A 477 18.16 1.40 -20.05
C ILE A 477 17.62 2.66 -19.41
N SER A 478 18.10 2.95 -18.20
CA SER A 478 17.71 4.17 -17.56
C SER A 478 17.91 5.32 -18.52
N PRO A 479 16.92 6.15 -18.70
CA PRO A 479 17.13 7.45 -19.27
C PRO A 479 18.04 8.21 -18.31
N VAL A 480 19.35 8.05 -18.48
CA VAL A 480 20.31 8.76 -17.67
C VAL A 480 20.11 10.24 -17.89
N ILE A 481 19.66 10.88 -16.87
CA ILE A 481 19.67 12.30 -16.68
C ILE A 481 21.09 12.80 -16.95
N ASN A 482 21.25 13.88 -17.70
CA ASN A 482 22.48 14.54 -18.11
C ASN A 482 23.15 14.04 -19.39
N SER A 483 22.41 14.01 -20.44
CA SER A 483 23.08 14.20 -21.71
C SER A 483 22.18 15.01 -22.61
N TYR A 484 22.69 16.10 -22.99
CA TYR A 484 22.17 16.83 -24.14
C TYR A 484 22.24 15.88 -25.33
N MET A 485 21.18 15.77 -26.09
CA MET A 485 21.30 15.18 -27.42
C MET A 485 22.13 16.14 -28.26
N LYS A 486 23.28 15.69 -28.69
CA LYS A 486 24.17 16.46 -29.55
C LYS A 486 24.13 15.85 -30.95
N ASN A 487 24.11 16.69 -31.97
CA ASN A 487 24.52 16.25 -33.28
C ASN A 487 26.06 16.09 -33.34
N SER A 488 26.60 15.68 -34.49
CA SER A 488 28.04 15.59 -34.73
C SER A 488 28.77 16.91 -34.49
N ASP A 489 28.08 18.04 -34.60
CA ASP A 489 28.65 19.41 -34.47
C ASP A 489 28.58 19.94 -33.05
N GLY A 490 28.08 19.15 -32.11
CA GLY A 490 28.04 19.49 -30.69
C GLY A 490 26.91 20.44 -30.26
N LEU A 491 25.94 20.70 -31.15
CA LEU A 491 24.76 21.52 -30.84
C LEU A 491 23.74 20.75 -29.99
N ASN A 492 23.20 21.42 -29.00
CA ASN A 492 22.19 20.82 -28.09
C ASN A 492 20.80 20.99 -28.69
N TYR A 493 20.19 19.91 -29.17
CA TYR A 493 18.81 19.92 -29.67
C TYR A 493 17.77 19.66 -28.59
N LEU A 494 18.15 19.15 -27.45
CA LEU A 494 17.24 18.70 -26.44
C LEU A 494 17.63 19.21 -25.06
N THR A 495 16.69 19.85 -24.38
CA THR A 495 16.74 20.04 -22.93
C THR A 495 15.95 18.91 -22.28
N VAL A 496 16.60 18.15 -21.44
CA VAL A 496 15.91 17.17 -20.58
C VAL A 496 15.39 17.94 -19.37
N THR A 497 14.10 18.22 -19.34
CA THR A 497 13.45 18.66 -18.10
C THR A 497 13.01 17.43 -17.35
N ASP A 498 13.68 17.20 -16.23
CA ASP A 498 13.32 16.17 -15.29
C ASP A 498 12.17 16.67 -14.44
N ASN A 499 10.96 16.31 -14.78
CA ASN A 499 9.79 16.52 -13.91
C ASN A 499 9.60 15.31 -12.99
N LEU A 500 10.67 14.91 -12.29
CA LEU A 500 10.63 13.87 -11.27
C LEU A 500 9.60 14.16 -10.16
N SER A 501 9.20 15.43 -9.99
CA SER A 501 8.20 15.81 -8.99
C SER A 501 6.77 15.40 -9.34
N GLU A 502 6.42 15.33 -10.63
CA GLU A 502 5.05 15.01 -11.07
C GLU A 502 4.87 13.55 -11.50
N ASN A 503 5.89 12.95 -12.11
CA ASN A 503 5.85 11.56 -12.54
C ASN A 503 7.26 11.00 -12.74
N PRO A 504 7.90 10.45 -11.70
CA PRO A 504 9.31 10.01 -11.72
C PRO A 504 9.58 8.90 -12.74
N ASP A 505 8.55 8.30 -13.30
CA ASP A 505 8.63 7.14 -14.18
C ASP A 505 8.58 7.49 -15.65
N ILE A 506 8.42 8.76 -16.01
CA ILE A 506 8.34 9.20 -17.41
C ILE A 506 9.45 10.21 -17.67
N LEU A 507 10.36 9.85 -18.57
CA LEU A 507 11.31 10.81 -19.11
C LEU A 507 10.60 11.70 -20.13
N LYS A 508 10.43 12.97 -19.79
CA LYS A 508 9.97 13.98 -20.76
C LYS A 508 11.17 14.62 -21.43
N LEU A 509 11.21 14.53 -22.74
CA LEU A 509 12.18 15.21 -23.57
C LEU A 509 11.48 16.39 -24.26
N ASN A 510 11.91 17.60 -23.96
CA ASN A 510 11.44 18.80 -24.66
C ASN A 510 12.46 19.16 -25.75
N LEU A 511 11.99 19.27 -26.98
CA LEU A 511 12.79 19.72 -28.13
C LEU A 511 12.73 21.25 -28.16
N ASN A 512 13.84 21.91 -27.86
CA ASN A 512 13.92 23.38 -27.86
C ASN A 512 14.13 23.94 -29.27
N ASP A 513 14.93 23.26 -30.09
CA ASP A 513 15.14 23.61 -31.46
C ASP A 513 15.32 22.32 -32.27
N TYR A 514 14.43 22.10 -33.20
CA TYR A 514 14.40 20.92 -34.07
C TYR A 514 14.52 21.29 -35.56
N SER A 515 14.77 22.55 -35.86
CA SER A 515 14.86 23.04 -37.25
C SER A 515 15.90 22.27 -38.04
N GLU A 516 17.01 21.94 -37.41
CA GLU A 516 18.16 21.23 -38.00
C GLU A 516 17.97 19.70 -38.12
N LEU A 517 16.92 19.12 -37.47
CA LEU A 517 16.69 17.69 -37.58
C LEU A 517 16.32 17.30 -39.03
N PRO A 518 16.90 16.22 -39.56
CA PRO A 518 16.53 15.73 -40.87
C PRO A 518 15.09 15.25 -40.91
N THR A 519 14.46 15.43 -42.04
CA THR A 519 13.08 14.98 -42.28
C THR A 519 13.11 13.67 -43.06
N TYR A 520 12.49 12.64 -42.54
CA TYR A 520 12.35 11.34 -43.18
C TYR A 520 10.88 10.98 -43.39
N THR A 521 10.59 10.18 -44.40
CA THR A 521 9.30 9.48 -44.46
C THR A 521 9.32 8.25 -43.54
N VAL A 522 8.15 7.74 -43.20
CA VAL A 522 8.06 6.47 -42.46
C VAL A 522 8.71 5.32 -43.23
N ASP A 523 8.70 5.38 -44.56
CA ASP A 523 9.29 4.37 -45.43
C ASP A 523 10.83 4.46 -45.45
N ASP A 524 11.42 5.65 -45.39
CA ASP A 524 12.86 5.82 -45.27
C ASP A 524 13.43 5.17 -44.01
N LEU A 525 12.62 5.12 -42.94
CA LEU A 525 13.04 4.59 -41.65
C LEU A 525 12.76 3.08 -41.47
N LYS A 526 12.40 2.38 -42.55
CA LYS A 526 12.29 0.91 -42.52
C LYS A 526 13.65 0.18 -42.53
N GLY A 527 14.75 0.87 -42.87
CA GLY A 527 16.10 0.33 -42.82
C GLY A 527 17.12 1.38 -42.46
N ILE A 528 18.19 0.98 -41.74
CA ILE A 528 19.23 1.92 -41.26
C ILE A 528 20.05 2.53 -42.37
N ASN A 529 20.13 1.91 -43.54
CA ASN A 529 20.95 2.39 -44.64
C ASN A 529 20.50 3.75 -45.19
N ASN A 530 19.27 4.13 -44.94
CA ASN A 530 18.69 5.41 -45.33
C ASN A 530 18.84 6.50 -44.27
N ILE A 531 19.41 6.17 -43.11
CA ILE A 531 19.48 7.08 -41.96
C ILE A 531 20.90 7.66 -41.86
N ASP A 532 21.00 8.97 -41.96
CA ASP A 532 22.22 9.69 -41.65
C ASP A 532 22.35 9.90 -40.15
N PHE A 533 22.99 8.95 -39.46
CA PHE A 533 23.19 9.01 -38.02
C PHE A 533 24.02 10.21 -37.56
N ALA A 534 24.75 10.87 -38.45
CA ALA A 534 25.47 12.09 -38.11
C ALA A 534 24.53 13.29 -37.90
N LYS A 535 23.32 13.24 -38.49
CA LYS A 535 22.33 14.33 -38.43
C LYS A 535 21.14 14.04 -37.53
N VAL A 536 20.85 12.78 -37.24
CA VAL A 536 19.75 12.39 -36.37
C VAL A 536 20.11 12.70 -34.93
N ALA A 537 19.19 13.31 -34.20
CA ALA A 537 19.36 13.44 -32.76
C ALA A 537 19.28 12.06 -32.09
N TYR A 538 20.26 11.73 -31.32
CA TYR A 538 20.27 10.46 -30.60
C TYR A 538 20.75 10.58 -29.18
N ARG A 539 20.28 9.65 -28.34
CA ARG A 539 20.76 9.45 -27.00
C ARG A 539 21.36 8.06 -26.87
N ARG A 540 22.56 7.98 -26.36
CA ARG A 540 23.16 6.70 -25.99
C ARG A 540 22.51 6.19 -24.72
N GLY A 541 22.05 4.95 -24.76
CA GLY A 541 21.71 4.19 -23.59
C GLY A 541 22.96 3.67 -22.86
N TYR A 542 22.79 2.62 -22.11
CA TYR A 542 23.87 1.99 -21.37
C TYR A 542 24.97 1.47 -22.28
N LYS A 543 26.21 1.63 -21.83
CA LYS A 543 27.35 0.95 -22.40
C LYS A 543 27.36 -0.51 -21.90
N ILE A 544 27.14 -1.46 -22.81
CA ILE A 544 27.15 -2.89 -22.51
C ILE A 544 28.48 -3.45 -23.02
N ASN A 545 29.37 -3.84 -22.10
CA ASN A 545 30.62 -4.49 -22.44
C ASN A 545 30.42 -6.00 -22.44
N LEU A 546 30.57 -6.64 -23.57
CA LEU A 546 30.51 -8.08 -23.73
C LEU A 546 31.92 -8.58 -24.05
N LYS A 547 32.52 -9.30 -23.12
CA LYS A 547 33.79 -10.03 -23.37
C LYS A 547 33.44 -11.41 -23.88
N ASN A 548 34.13 -11.86 -24.92
CA ASN A 548 33.88 -13.17 -25.52
C ASN A 548 32.39 -13.37 -25.77
N ASN A 549 31.77 -12.48 -26.55
CA ASN A 549 30.33 -12.45 -26.73
C ASN A 549 29.76 -13.82 -27.13
N THR A 550 28.89 -14.36 -26.30
CA THR A 550 28.18 -15.62 -26.59
C THR A 550 26.72 -15.39 -26.99
N ASN A 551 26.23 -14.14 -26.92
CA ASN A 551 24.86 -13.82 -27.26
C ASN A 551 24.71 -13.62 -28.78
N GLU A 552 23.57 -14.05 -29.29
CA GLU A 552 23.26 -13.96 -30.73
C GLU A 552 22.26 -12.83 -31.02
N VAL A 553 21.41 -12.48 -30.06
CA VAL A 553 20.36 -11.48 -30.25
C VAL A 553 20.33 -10.49 -29.07
N LEU A 554 20.20 -9.20 -29.42
CA LEU A 554 19.88 -8.14 -28.49
C LEU A 554 18.44 -7.67 -28.75
N TYR A 555 17.58 -7.82 -27.78
CA TYR A 555 16.23 -7.25 -27.82
C TYR A 555 16.21 -5.88 -27.13
N LEU A 556 15.58 -4.89 -27.79
CA LEU A 556 15.26 -3.60 -27.20
C LEU A 556 13.74 -3.45 -27.08
N LYS A 557 13.29 -2.91 -25.99
CA LYS A 557 11.89 -2.53 -25.77
C LYS A 557 11.81 -1.03 -25.56
N LEU A 558 10.95 -0.37 -26.31
CA LEU A 558 10.70 1.05 -26.22
C LEU A 558 9.21 1.29 -26.07
N THR A 559 8.81 1.97 -24.99
CA THR A 559 7.44 2.46 -24.78
C THR A 559 7.48 3.97 -24.72
N ALA A 560 6.89 4.63 -25.71
CA ALA A 560 6.94 6.09 -25.81
C ALA A 560 5.70 6.66 -26.52
N LYS A 561 5.54 7.98 -26.44
CA LYS A 561 4.58 8.76 -27.23
C LYS A 561 5.20 10.11 -27.62
N VAL A 562 4.64 10.77 -28.61
CA VAL A 562 4.97 12.13 -29.01
C VAL A 562 3.81 13.08 -28.72
N SER A 563 4.10 14.37 -28.52
CA SER A 563 3.06 15.37 -28.27
C SER A 563 2.17 15.62 -29.47
N GLU A 564 2.72 15.48 -30.69
CA GLU A 564 2.01 15.66 -31.95
C GLU A 564 2.11 14.44 -32.86
N TYR A 565 0.97 13.99 -33.38
CA TYR A 565 0.89 12.82 -34.27
C TYR A 565 1.67 13.04 -35.57
N LYS A 566 2.59 12.13 -35.85
CA LYS A 566 3.47 12.15 -37.06
C LYS A 566 4.38 13.37 -37.22
N ALA A 567 4.54 14.23 -36.24
CA ALA A 567 5.50 15.33 -36.32
C ALA A 567 6.94 14.83 -36.12
N PHE A 568 7.10 13.89 -35.22
CA PHE A 568 8.38 13.26 -34.87
C PHE A 568 8.27 11.75 -34.89
N GLY A 569 9.37 11.10 -35.22
CA GLY A 569 9.56 9.67 -35.11
C GLY A 569 10.61 9.35 -34.06
N ILE A 570 10.28 8.45 -33.15
CA ILE A 570 11.21 7.90 -32.17
C ILE A 570 11.45 6.44 -32.53
N PHE A 571 12.70 6.05 -32.60
CA PHE A 571 13.05 4.66 -32.88
C PHE A 571 14.32 4.26 -32.14
N PRO A 572 14.43 3.02 -31.65
CA PRO A 572 15.65 2.49 -31.08
C PRO A 572 16.56 1.92 -32.20
N THR A 573 17.85 2.04 -32.02
CA THR A 573 18.88 1.35 -32.80
C THR A 573 20.02 0.93 -31.88
N VAL A 574 21.01 0.26 -32.47
CA VAL A 574 22.17 -0.26 -31.73
C VAL A 574 23.44 0.15 -32.44
N GLN A 575 24.37 0.74 -31.69
CA GLN A 575 25.75 0.91 -32.16
C GLN A 575 26.63 -0.13 -31.45
N VAL A 576 27.41 -0.86 -32.22
CA VAL A 576 28.42 -1.80 -31.74
C VAL A 576 29.81 -1.27 -32.02
N SER A 577 30.69 -1.32 -31.03
CA SER A 577 32.11 -1.02 -31.23
C SER A 577 32.96 -2.24 -30.90
N TYR A 578 33.95 -2.51 -31.73
CA TYR A 578 34.92 -3.60 -31.58
C TYR A 578 36.28 -3.22 -32.19
N LYS A 579 37.32 -3.95 -31.82
CA LYS A 579 38.63 -3.83 -32.50
C LYS A 579 38.66 -4.75 -33.71
N ASN A 580 38.99 -4.22 -34.88
CA ASN A 580 39.20 -5.02 -36.06
C ASN A 580 40.56 -5.78 -35.99
N GLU A 581 40.87 -6.59 -36.99
CA GLU A 581 42.12 -7.37 -37.08
C GLU A 581 43.39 -6.51 -37.01
N ALA A 582 43.32 -5.24 -37.44
CA ALA A 582 44.40 -4.27 -37.33
C ALA A 582 44.48 -3.58 -35.97
N GLY A 583 43.63 -3.97 -34.97
CA GLY A 583 43.58 -3.39 -33.66
C GLY A 583 42.87 -2.01 -33.58
N LYS A 584 42.35 -1.52 -34.73
CA LYS A 584 41.65 -0.24 -34.80
C LYS A 584 40.20 -0.40 -34.29
N LEU A 585 39.74 0.56 -33.50
CA LEU A 585 38.37 0.62 -33.02
C LEU A 585 37.41 0.98 -34.16
N VAL A 586 36.42 0.14 -34.37
CA VAL A 586 35.39 0.30 -35.42
C VAL A 586 34.03 0.45 -34.75
N TYR A 587 33.17 1.28 -35.34
CA TYR A 587 31.78 1.48 -34.90
C TYR A 587 30.84 1.09 -36.03
N GLU A 588 29.86 0.28 -35.75
CA GLU A 588 28.81 -0.13 -36.69
C GLU A 588 27.43 0.10 -36.06
N TYR A 589 26.49 0.55 -36.89
CA TYR A 589 25.08 0.61 -36.53
C TYR A 589 24.39 -0.66 -37.02
N LEU A 590 23.53 -1.22 -36.21
CA LEU A 590 22.81 -2.44 -36.56
C LEU A 590 21.40 -2.12 -37.05
N ASP A 591 21.02 -2.83 -38.10
CA ASP A 591 19.63 -2.87 -38.53
C ASP A 591 18.81 -3.84 -37.69
N SER A 592 17.54 -3.53 -37.50
CA SER A 592 16.59 -4.43 -36.89
C SER A 592 16.19 -5.55 -37.85
N SER A 593 17.04 -6.55 -37.97
CA SER A 593 17.01 -7.55 -39.05
C SER A 593 15.87 -8.58 -38.91
N LEU A 594 15.15 -8.62 -37.81
CA LEU A 594 14.17 -9.68 -37.56
C LEU A 594 12.70 -9.26 -37.74
N ASP A 595 12.43 -8.02 -38.13
CA ASP A 595 11.04 -7.53 -38.30
C ASP A 595 10.79 -7.16 -39.80
N TYR A 596 10.61 -8.18 -40.62
CA TYR A 596 10.29 -8.00 -42.03
C TYR A 596 9.07 -7.08 -42.22
N GLY A 597 9.31 -5.85 -42.65
CA GLY A 597 8.28 -4.93 -43.15
C GLY A 597 7.48 -4.15 -42.11
N LYS A 598 7.83 -4.20 -40.83
CA LYS A 598 7.21 -3.35 -39.80
C LYS A 598 8.10 -2.16 -39.45
N THR A 599 7.49 -0.99 -39.35
CA THR A 599 8.21 0.21 -38.91
C THR A 599 8.44 0.16 -37.41
N ASN A 600 9.69 0.31 -36.97
CA ASN A 600 10.09 0.35 -35.55
C ASN A 600 9.94 1.75 -34.94
N ILE A 601 9.20 2.63 -35.60
CA ILE A 601 9.07 4.03 -35.26
C ILE A 601 7.80 4.24 -34.44
N ILE A 602 7.91 5.06 -33.42
CA ILE A 602 6.78 5.56 -32.62
C ILE A 602 6.54 7.01 -33.02
N PHE A 603 5.33 7.31 -33.47
CA PHE A 603 4.89 8.64 -33.89
C PHE A 603 3.47 8.97 -33.37
N ASN A 604 3.00 8.23 -32.39
CA ASN A 604 1.65 8.32 -31.87
C ASN A 604 1.57 9.22 -30.63
N THR A 605 0.45 9.88 -30.43
CA THR A 605 0.15 10.69 -29.23
C THR A 605 -0.29 9.86 -28.02
N SER A 606 -0.58 8.58 -28.22
CA SER A 606 -0.74 7.58 -27.14
C SER A 606 0.53 6.74 -27.00
N TYR A 607 0.76 6.17 -25.82
CA TYR A 607 1.89 5.26 -25.61
C TYR A 607 1.79 4.03 -26.49
N ILE A 608 2.86 3.80 -27.25
CA ILE A 608 3.05 2.61 -28.08
C ILE A 608 4.30 1.89 -27.59
N THR A 609 4.23 0.57 -27.50
CA THR A 609 5.36 -0.29 -27.18
C THR A 609 5.88 -0.96 -28.47
N LYS A 610 7.18 -0.91 -28.67
CA LYS A 610 7.91 -1.62 -29.73
C LYS A 610 8.94 -2.55 -29.09
N ASN A 611 8.91 -3.82 -29.51
CA ASN A 611 9.93 -4.81 -29.18
C ASN A 611 10.73 -5.11 -30.44
N ILE A 612 12.03 -4.87 -30.41
CA ILE A 612 12.88 -4.91 -31.58
C ILE A 612 14.08 -5.80 -31.31
N ALA A 613 14.35 -6.71 -32.24
CA ALA A 613 15.49 -7.62 -32.17
C ALA A 613 16.62 -7.17 -33.10
N PHE A 614 17.84 -7.23 -32.61
CA PHE A 614 19.06 -6.94 -33.32
C PHE A 614 19.96 -8.18 -33.32
N ASP A 615 20.39 -8.60 -34.52
CA ASP A 615 21.31 -9.71 -34.68
C ASP A 615 22.75 -9.26 -34.35
N ILE A 616 23.31 -9.83 -33.30
CA ILE A 616 24.70 -9.62 -32.86
C ILE A 616 25.55 -10.88 -32.98
N SER A 617 25.05 -11.92 -33.66
CA SER A 617 25.72 -13.22 -33.84
C SER A 617 27.05 -13.07 -34.58
N LYS A 618 27.17 -12.11 -35.52
CA LYS A 618 28.43 -11.82 -36.25
C LYS A 618 29.58 -11.35 -35.33
N TYR A 619 29.29 -11.00 -34.09
CA TYR A 619 30.30 -10.62 -33.10
C TYR A 619 30.53 -11.73 -32.07
N LYS A 620 30.12 -12.96 -32.35
CA LYS A 620 30.39 -14.11 -31.51
C LYS A 620 31.89 -14.26 -31.27
N ASP A 621 32.26 -14.62 -30.06
CA ASP A 621 33.65 -14.79 -29.61
C ASP A 621 34.52 -13.52 -29.68
N LYS A 622 33.91 -12.34 -29.86
CA LYS A 622 34.61 -11.05 -29.87
C LYS A 622 34.34 -10.25 -28.61
N ASP A 623 35.31 -9.46 -28.20
CA ASP A 623 35.11 -8.41 -27.22
C ASP A 623 34.43 -7.22 -27.91
N ILE A 624 33.18 -6.94 -27.54
CA ILE A 624 32.40 -5.86 -28.11
C ILE A 624 31.85 -4.94 -27.04
N THR A 625 31.59 -3.70 -27.43
CA THR A 625 30.79 -2.78 -26.63
C THR A 625 29.55 -2.42 -27.43
N VAL A 626 28.40 -2.65 -26.81
CA VAL A 626 27.10 -2.39 -27.40
C VAL A 626 26.51 -1.14 -26.76
N TYR A 627 26.02 -0.22 -27.59
CA TYR A 627 25.33 0.98 -27.17
C TYR A 627 23.92 0.99 -27.76
N PRO A 628 22.88 0.67 -26.99
CA PRO A 628 21.52 0.99 -27.39
C PRO A 628 21.35 2.49 -27.55
N LEU A 629 20.75 2.90 -28.66
CA LEU A 629 20.52 4.30 -28.99
C LEU A 629 19.02 4.55 -29.11
N LEU A 630 18.58 5.67 -28.58
CA LEU A 630 17.27 6.23 -28.85
C LEU A 630 17.41 7.37 -29.84
N CYS A 631 16.86 7.20 -31.02
CA CYS A 631 16.94 8.18 -32.11
C CYS A 631 15.63 8.94 -32.27
N ILE A 632 15.76 10.22 -32.63
CA ILE A 632 14.63 11.14 -32.86
C ILE A 632 14.87 11.86 -34.18
N THR A 633 13.82 11.95 -35.00
CA THR A 633 13.83 12.65 -36.28
C THR A 633 12.49 13.33 -36.55
N LYS A 634 12.48 14.29 -37.49
CA LYS A 634 11.23 14.82 -38.05
C LYS A 634 10.63 13.82 -39.03
N LEU A 635 9.33 13.75 -39.11
CA LEU A 635 8.61 12.98 -40.12
C LEU A 635 7.99 13.93 -41.15
N SER A 636 8.15 13.61 -42.44
CA SER A 636 7.43 14.29 -43.49
C SER A 636 5.97 13.84 -43.46
N ALA A 637 5.10 14.67 -42.94
CA ALA A 637 3.67 14.44 -43.02
C ALA A 637 3.17 14.76 -44.43
N THR A 638 2.67 13.77 -45.14
CA THR A 638 2.08 13.94 -46.46
C THR A 638 0.71 14.65 -46.43
N ASN A 639 0.13 14.89 -45.28
CA ASN A 639 -1.19 15.55 -45.17
C ASN A 639 -1.39 16.18 -43.77
N ILE A 640 -0.64 17.20 -43.39
CA ILE A 640 -1.04 18.09 -42.30
C ILE A 640 -1.48 19.40 -42.91
N SER A 641 -2.80 19.68 -42.87
CA SER A 641 -3.37 20.95 -43.21
C SER A 641 -2.89 22.02 -42.19
N GLY A 642 -1.95 22.83 -42.63
CA GLY A 642 -1.81 24.25 -42.33
C GLY A 642 -1.62 24.77 -40.92
N ASN A 643 -1.37 24.00 -39.90
CA ASN A 643 -1.05 24.55 -38.57
C ASN A 643 0.46 24.46 -38.32
N ALA A 644 1.05 25.62 -38.03
CA ALA A 644 2.44 25.73 -37.61
C ALA A 644 2.69 24.76 -36.42
N ILE A 645 3.75 23.95 -36.54
CA ILE A 645 4.26 23.11 -35.46
C ILE A 645 4.49 24.04 -34.27
N GLN A 646 3.89 23.75 -33.12
CA GLN A 646 4.09 24.55 -31.91
C GLN A 646 5.57 24.54 -31.53
N ASP A 647 6.09 25.65 -31.03
CA ASP A 647 7.52 25.85 -30.71
C ASP A 647 8.10 24.90 -29.65
N THR A 648 7.28 24.02 -29.08
CA THR A 648 7.69 23.04 -28.07
C THR A 648 7.11 21.67 -28.38
N ALA A 649 7.94 20.78 -28.88
CA ALA A 649 7.58 19.37 -29.01
C ALA A 649 8.06 18.60 -27.77
N ALA A 650 7.22 17.75 -27.23
CA ALA A 650 7.55 16.88 -26.12
C ALA A 650 7.47 15.40 -26.53
N ILE A 651 8.38 14.63 -26.00
CA ILE A 651 8.45 13.19 -26.15
C ILE A 651 8.43 12.59 -24.76
N ASP A 652 7.47 11.73 -24.48
CA ASP A 652 7.38 11.01 -23.24
C ASP A 652 7.86 9.58 -23.44
N ILE A 653 8.92 9.18 -22.73
CA ILE A 653 9.46 7.83 -22.74
C ILE A 653 9.13 7.16 -21.42
N LYS A 654 8.28 6.16 -21.47
CA LYS A 654 7.88 5.36 -20.32
C LYS A 654 8.87 4.22 -20.04
N GLU A 655 9.46 3.66 -21.10
CA GLU A 655 10.36 2.52 -20.98
C GLU A 655 11.35 2.50 -22.15
N PHE A 656 12.60 2.26 -21.83
CA PHE A 656 13.63 1.88 -22.79
C PHE A 656 14.53 0.84 -22.14
N SER A 657 14.44 -0.40 -22.58
CA SER A 657 15.06 -1.54 -21.92
C SER A 657 15.67 -2.53 -22.91
N TYR A 658 16.53 -3.44 -22.45
CA TYR A 658 17.17 -4.43 -23.29
C TYR A 658 17.26 -5.82 -22.65
N LYS A 659 17.37 -6.83 -23.52
CA LYS A 659 17.65 -8.22 -23.15
C LYS A 659 18.67 -8.80 -24.11
N LEU A 660 19.62 -9.57 -23.62
CA LEU A 660 20.60 -10.33 -24.38
C LEU A 660 20.19 -11.82 -24.38
N CYS A 661 20.24 -12.46 -25.54
CA CYS A 661 19.95 -13.88 -25.70
C CYS A 661 21.02 -14.57 -26.56
#